data_23c2a9ed94b3150f87b9f0528adc920c
#
_entry.id   23c2a9ed94b3150f87b9f0528adc920c
#
_cell.length_a   1.000
_cell.length_b   1.000
_cell.length_c   1.000
_cell.angle_alpha   90.00
_cell.angle_beta   90.00
_cell.angle_gamma   90.00
#
_symmetry.space_group_name_H-M   'P 1'
#
loop_
_entity.id
_entity.type
_entity.pdbx_description
1 polymer ?
#
loop_
_entity_poly.entity_id
_entity_poly.type
_entity_poly.pdbx_seq_one_letter_code
_entity_poly.pdbx_strand_id
1 'polypeptide(L)'
;MGIFYIRLQNDSTLEDFYKEAAEGQLNEALHECRTQIWNAIHHFSMKLLCLSPAEFIHFGTTRELRSLVTKNVQDYEFLDWKMQVNSAVQKEGFAAHNAYVGSRAKIGKEAYLENCYILGNSEVGDGTVLSHVRIMDRKIPEQIVMHGIELTGGKKVIRIYGVPDNPKGKYPGEVSFLGTTLNQFMAQNKVTKEELWKGEETYLWFADLYPVCDDWEDALDMAEIIYKMAHGTATKEEISRWRETERMSLYSSFNAADIEASCDQERFLENRILARCFIRKLEQGMYYADALKIFGKRGISKEIFKLLMEDAAEADFSLKIRIYHAVSCYMKKTRTIYDDLHYDALENDCFGTIQEVIYEEAEKKLPDSAGYRIVKDQVDIALPVRVNWGGGWTDTPPHCNEKGGVVLNAAMKLRGIYPVQITVKRLDELHVEFESKDIGVYTTVDSAAEIQDCHNPYDSFALHKAALIACGIIPVKEEADFQEILKRMGGGIYLSTQVYGVPKGSGLGTSSILSGACVKGIFEFLGQERTDAEIYDVVLGMEQIMSTGGGWQDQVGGLTEGIKLISTKPGIAQNLVVEKIEMPEEGKKELKERFALIYTGQRRLARNLLRDVVGGYIGSRPESLKALKEMKAVAVLMRFALEQGDIDEFAELLNQHWKLSCMLDAGTTNTCIDQILLVCEDLIDGKFISGAGGGGFIQVILKKDVTKEQLHERLHGVFQDSGVDVWDCELLV
;
A
#
# COMPACT_ATOMS: atom_id res chain seq x y z
N MET A 1 40.84 27.93 20.09
CA MET A 1 41.31 28.19 18.71
C MET A 1 41.90 29.59 18.51
N GLY A 2 41.29 30.65 18.97
CA GLY A 2 41.84 32.01 18.82
C GLY A 2 43.22 32.22 19.44
N ILE A 3 43.48 31.66 20.64
CA ILE A 3 44.75 31.75 21.32
C ILE A 3 45.85 30.93 20.63
N PHE A 4 45.50 29.76 20.11
CA PHE A 4 46.39 28.89 19.32
C PHE A 4 46.84 29.58 18.02
N TYR A 5 45.93 30.33 17.37
CA TYR A 5 46.19 31.11 16.17
C TYR A 5 47.21 32.22 16.41
N ILE A 6 47.06 33.01 17.50
CA ILE A 6 47.91 34.15 17.81
C ILE A 6 49.38 33.71 18.06
N ARG A 7 49.59 32.49 18.58
CA ARG A 7 50.92 31.94 18.89
C ARG A 7 51.61 31.19 17.75
N LEU A 8 50.90 30.90 16.68
CA LEU A 8 51.45 30.32 15.45
C LEU A 8 51.71 31.35 14.35
N GLN A 9 51.69 32.65 14.69
CA GLN A 9 52.05 33.69 13.75
C GLN A 9 53.59 33.68 13.56
N ASN A 10 54.03 34.16 12.39
CA ASN A 10 55.42 34.13 11.94
C ASN A 10 56.41 34.80 12.91
N ASP A 11 55.91 35.68 13.81
CA ASP A 11 56.73 36.43 14.79
C ASP A 11 56.75 35.78 16.18
N SER A 12 56.07 34.68 16.44
CA SER A 12 56.06 33.99 17.72
C SER A 12 57.20 32.99 17.82
N THR A 13 57.72 32.83 19.04
CA THR A 13 58.79 31.86 19.33
C THR A 13 58.22 30.58 19.93
N LEU A 14 59.00 29.49 19.91
CA LEU A 14 58.64 28.23 20.60
C LEU A 14 58.39 28.46 22.10
N GLU A 15 59.14 29.37 22.70
CA GLU A 15 58.98 29.77 24.13
C GLU A 15 57.62 30.42 24.36
N ASP A 16 57.15 31.27 23.43
CA ASP A 16 55.84 31.86 23.51
C ASP A 16 54.71 30.82 23.34
N PHE A 17 54.89 29.83 22.49
CA PHE A 17 53.97 28.71 22.34
C PHE A 17 53.87 27.85 23.62
N TYR A 18 54.95 27.73 24.40
CA TYR A 18 54.92 27.01 25.69
C TYR A 18 54.30 27.80 26.84
N LYS A 19 54.23 29.13 26.77
CA LYS A 19 53.63 29.97 27.84
C LYS A 19 52.11 29.82 27.90
N GLU A 20 51.49 29.26 26.87
CA GLU A 20 50.06 29.02 26.84
C GLU A 20 49.66 27.81 27.68
N ALA A 21 48.49 27.93 28.34
CA ALA A 21 47.92 26.83 29.09
C ALA A 21 47.60 25.64 28.13
N ALA A 22 48.16 24.47 28.46
CA ALA A 22 47.82 23.23 27.78
C ALA A 22 46.66 22.54 28.51
N GLU A 23 45.77 21.89 27.75
CA GLU A 23 44.85 20.95 28.36
C GLU A 23 45.61 19.70 28.82
N GLY A 24 45.47 19.35 30.07
CA GLY A 24 46.13 18.21 30.71
C GLY A 24 47.31 18.58 31.59
N GLN A 25 47.92 17.57 32.23
CA GLN A 25 49.12 17.77 33.03
C GLN A 25 50.35 17.94 32.13
N LEU A 26 51.10 19.00 32.38
CA LEU A 26 52.40 19.21 31.73
C LEU A 26 53.35 18.08 32.11
N ASN A 27 53.63 17.21 31.15
CA ASN A 27 54.62 16.15 31.25
C ASN A 27 55.55 16.15 30.03
N GLU A 28 56.58 15.33 30.05
CA GLU A 28 57.58 15.26 28.99
C GLU A 28 56.97 14.90 27.63
N ALA A 29 56.00 13.96 27.58
CA ALA A 29 55.33 13.53 26.36
C ALA A 29 54.49 14.67 25.76
N LEU A 30 53.79 15.47 26.57
CA LEU A 30 53.02 16.62 26.08
C LEU A 30 53.95 17.73 25.58
N HIS A 31 55.09 17.95 26.24
CA HIS A 31 56.08 18.88 25.80
C HIS A 31 56.69 18.47 24.45
N GLU A 32 57.06 17.21 24.32
CA GLU A 32 57.57 16.67 23.03
C GLU A 32 56.54 16.79 21.92
N CYS A 33 55.29 16.41 22.18
CA CYS A 33 54.16 16.55 21.20
C CYS A 33 53.99 18.02 20.75
N ARG A 34 54.01 18.97 21.70
CA ARG A 34 53.92 20.41 21.38
C ARG A 34 55.10 20.88 20.54
N THR A 35 56.29 20.40 20.82
CA THR A 35 57.50 20.69 20.02
C THR A 35 57.36 20.18 18.58
N GLN A 36 56.85 18.94 18.40
CA GLN A 36 56.63 18.36 17.07
C GLN A 36 55.56 19.15 16.30
N ILE A 37 54.46 19.53 16.95
CA ILE A 37 53.41 20.36 16.34
C ILE A 37 53.99 21.70 15.90
N TRP A 38 54.73 22.40 16.79
CA TRP A 38 55.36 23.65 16.43
C TRP A 38 56.29 23.51 15.23
N ASN A 39 57.19 22.54 15.23
CA ASN A 39 58.14 22.30 14.15
C ASN A 39 57.43 21.99 12.82
N ALA A 40 56.31 21.30 12.87
CA ALA A 40 55.55 20.93 11.70
C ALA A 40 54.77 22.11 11.07
N ILE A 41 54.23 23.03 11.89
CA ILE A 41 53.27 24.03 11.40
C ILE A 41 53.68 25.50 11.52
N HIS A 42 54.70 25.83 12.30
CA HIS A 42 55.07 27.25 12.54
C HIS A 42 55.53 28.01 11.28
N HIS A 43 56.01 27.29 10.28
CA HIS A 43 56.49 27.88 9.03
C HIS A 43 55.35 28.17 8.00
N PHE A 44 54.14 27.68 8.26
CA PHE A 44 53.00 28.00 7.41
C PHE A 44 52.41 29.35 7.81
N SER A 45 52.18 30.24 6.81
CA SER A 45 51.46 31.49 7.06
C SER A 45 49.97 31.21 7.24
N MET A 46 49.43 31.61 8.40
CA MET A 46 48.00 31.50 8.67
C MET A 46 47.31 32.81 8.33
N LYS A 47 46.14 32.70 7.68
CA LYS A 47 45.25 33.83 7.38
C LYS A 47 44.03 33.78 8.29
N LEU A 48 43.71 34.90 8.91
CA LEU A 48 42.48 35.06 9.66
C LEU A 48 41.34 35.28 8.66
N LEU A 49 40.35 34.39 8.66
CA LEU A 49 39.08 34.61 7.98
C LEU A 49 38.06 35.09 9.00
N CYS A 50 37.62 36.33 8.85
CA CYS A 50 36.54 36.88 9.65
C CYS A 50 35.20 36.53 9.00
N LEU A 51 34.42 35.69 9.66
CA LEU A 51 33.03 35.37 9.25
C LEU A 51 32.10 36.26 10.07
N SER A 52 31.27 37.06 9.43
CA SER A 52 30.28 37.91 10.09
C SER A 52 29.02 38.03 9.20
N PRO A 53 27.82 37.72 9.72
CA PRO A 53 27.56 37.18 11.06
C PRO A 53 28.02 35.71 11.20
N ALA A 54 28.49 35.36 12.38
CA ALA A 54 28.85 33.97 12.69
C ALA A 54 28.52 33.67 14.14
N GLU A 55 28.11 32.45 14.39
CA GLU A 55 27.86 31.93 15.73
C GLU A 55 28.74 30.70 16.00
N PHE A 56 29.27 30.59 17.18
CA PHE A 56 30.07 29.46 17.62
C PHE A 56 29.25 28.63 18.60
N ILE A 57 28.89 27.43 18.19
CA ILE A 57 28.16 26.49 19.02
C ILE A 57 29.17 25.61 19.76
N HIS A 58 29.16 25.65 21.10
CA HIS A 58 29.97 24.82 21.96
C HIS A 58 29.11 23.79 22.68
N PHE A 59 29.46 22.50 22.58
CA PHE A 59 28.84 21.41 23.34
C PHE A 59 29.94 20.45 23.86
N GLY A 60 30.54 20.83 24.95
CA GLY A 60 31.61 20.06 25.62
C GLY A 60 31.09 19.02 26.61
N THR A 61 29.78 19.04 26.93
CA THR A 61 29.16 18.12 27.88
C THR A 61 27.88 17.51 27.30
N THR A 62 27.51 16.32 27.80
CA THR A 62 26.23 15.66 27.41
C THR A 62 25.01 16.54 27.69
N ARG A 63 25.06 17.33 28.78
CA ARG A 63 24.00 18.26 29.14
C ARG A 63 23.83 19.38 28.11
N GLU A 64 24.94 19.94 27.63
CA GLU A 64 24.92 20.98 26.58
C GLU A 64 24.41 20.43 25.26
N LEU A 65 24.91 19.26 24.80
CA LEU A 65 24.42 18.58 23.60
C LEU A 65 22.92 18.32 23.69
N ARG A 66 22.45 17.75 24.80
CA ARG A 66 21.02 17.49 25.00
C ARG A 66 20.20 18.79 24.92
N SER A 67 20.65 19.85 25.62
CA SER A 67 19.94 21.13 25.57
C SER A 67 19.90 21.74 24.18
N LEU A 68 20.96 21.62 23.39
CA LEU A 68 21.03 22.07 22.01
C LEU A 68 19.97 21.38 21.15
N VAL A 69 19.88 20.05 21.19
CA VAL A 69 18.99 19.28 20.31
C VAL A 69 17.54 19.24 20.79
N THR A 70 17.26 19.51 22.09
CA THR A 70 15.90 19.43 22.65
C THR A 70 15.25 20.79 22.92
N LYS A 71 16.01 21.82 23.26
CA LYS A 71 15.50 23.15 23.63
C LYS A 71 15.87 24.22 22.60
N ASN A 72 17.13 24.25 22.20
CA ASN A 72 17.70 25.37 21.45
C ASN A 72 17.75 25.09 19.95
N VAL A 73 17.26 23.93 19.48
CA VAL A 73 17.28 23.57 18.05
C VAL A 73 16.50 24.57 17.18
N GLN A 74 15.47 25.20 17.73
CA GLN A 74 14.67 26.23 17.04
C GLN A 74 15.48 27.47 16.66
N ASP A 75 16.51 27.80 17.44
CA ASP A 75 17.40 28.93 17.15
C ASP A 75 18.23 28.69 15.89
N TYR A 76 18.30 27.43 15.43
CA TYR A 76 19.08 26.99 14.27
C TYR A 76 18.23 26.44 13.12
N GLU A 77 16.94 26.72 13.08
CA GLU A 77 16.04 26.33 11.98
C GLU A 77 16.51 26.87 10.63
N PHE A 78 17.20 28.01 10.60
CA PHE A 78 17.81 28.58 9.39
C PHE A 78 18.89 27.70 8.77
N LEU A 79 19.45 26.73 9.53
CA LEU A 79 20.35 25.69 9.05
C LEU A 79 19.61 24.38 8.69
N ASP A 80 18.29 24.40 8.65
CA ASP A 80 17.41 23.23 8.47
C ASP A 80 17.57 22.18 9.61
N TRP A 81 17.98 22.60 10.79
CA TRP A 81 18.04 21.74 11.95
C TRP A 81 16.64 21.44 12.47
N LYS A 82 16.41 20.20 12.83
CA LYS A 82 15.13 19.68 13.32
C LYS A 82 15.34 18.82 14.54
N MET A 83 14.37 18.85 15.45
CA MET A 83 14.39 18.00 16.64
C MET A 83 14.37 16.51 16.30
N GLN A 84 13.73 16.15 15.17
CA GLN A 84 13.62 14.76 14.73
C GLN A 84 14.12 14.62 13.28
N VAL A 85 15.18 13.84 13.10
CA VAL A 85 15.87 13.63 11.83
C VAL A 85 15.98 12.13 11.57
N ASN A 86 15.66 11.70 10.34
CA ASN A 86 15.68 10.29 9.93
C ASN A 86 15.04 9.36 10.98
N SER A 87 13.87 9.73 11.50
CA SER A 87 13.29 9.02 12.62
C SER A 87 11.83 8.67 12.38
N ALA A 88 11.43 7.47 12.77
CA ALA A 88 10.05 7.01 12.72
C ALA A 88 9.44 7.13 14.14
N VAL A 89 8.93 8.32 14.46
CA VAL A 89 8.34 8.65 15.76
C VAL A 89 6.93 9.23 15.56
N GLN A 90 6.06 9.06 16.57
CA GLN A 90 4.67 9.53 16.48
C GLN A 90 4.36 10.72 17.37
N LYS A 91 5.30 11.12 18.25
CA LYS A 91 5.09 12.15 19.27
C LYS A 91 6.16 13.23 19.20
N GLU A 92 5.82 14.39 19.73
CA GLU A 92 6.71 15.54 19.89
C GLU A 92 7.20 15.65 21.33
N GLY A 93 8.17 16.53 21.60
CA GLY A 93 8.66 16.84 22.93
C GLY A 93 9.99 16.17 23.30
N PHE A 94 10.62 15.44 22.38
CA PHE A 94 11.95 14.87 22.53
C PHE A 94 12.71 14.93 21.21
N ALA A 95 14.03 14.86 21.27
CA ALA A 95 14.88 14.84 20.08
C ALA A 95 15.20 13.41 19.65
N ALA A 96 15.25 13.17 18.33
CA ALA A 96 15.54 11.86 17.78
C ALA A 96 16.35 11.96 16.47
N HIS A 97 17.43 11.18 16.40
CA HIS A 97 18.22 11.01 15.18
C HIS A 97 18.39 9.51 14.90
N ASN A 98 17.98 9.09 13.69
CA ASN A 98 18.03 7.69 13.29
C ASN A 98 17.37 6.77 14.35
N ALA A 99 16.16 7.12 14.79
CA ALA A 99 15.46 6.40 15.85
C ALA A 99 14.09 5.89 15.40
N TYR A 100 13.75 4.67 15.80
CA TYR A 100 12.44 4.08 15.65
C TYR A 100 11.75 3.97 17.01
N VAL A 101 10.55 4.53 17.14
CA VAL A 101 9.75 4.48 18.37
C VAL A 101 8.38 3.88 18.06
N GLY A 102 8.10 2.71 18.63
CA GLY A 102 6.83 2.00 18.50
C GLY A 102 5.65 2.80 19.09
N SER A 103 4.46 2.54 18.61
CA SER A 103 3.23 3.29 18.97
C SER A 103 2.88 3.24 20.46
N ARG A 104 3.26 2.15 21.16
CA ARG A 104 2.97 1.94 22.58
C ARG A 104 4.06 2.49 23.51
N ALA A 105 5.24 2.80 22.97
CA ALA A 105 6.34 3.34 23.77
C ALA A 105 6.07 4.78 24.21
N LYS A 106 6.52 5.12 25.42
CA LYS A 106 6.43 6.45 26.00
C LYS A 106 7.82 7.04 26.15
N ILE A 107 8.04 8.21 25.58
CA ILE A 107 9.31 8.93 25.68
C ILE A 107 9.10 10.18 26.50
N GLY A 108 9.97 10.38 27.48
CA GLY A 108 9.95 11.53 28.38
C GLY A 108 10.34 12.83 27.68
N LYS A 109 10.03 13.95 28.34
CA LYS A 109 10.34 15.28 27.84
C LYS A 109 11.86 15.48 27.81
N GLU A 110 12.34 16.23 26.81
CA GLU A 110 13.78 16.55 26.67
C GLU A 110 14.68 15.30 26.57
N ALA A 111 14.13 14.12 26.29
CA ALA A 111 14.94 12.96 25.97
C ALA A 111 15.62 13.14 24.61
N TYR A 112 16.78 12.51 24.42
CA TYR A 112 17.46 12.42 23.14
C TYR A 112 17.74 10.97 22.77
N LEU A 113 17.26 10.56 21.60
CA LEU A 113 17.40 9.21 21.07
C LEU A 113 18.28 9.24 19.82
N GLU A 114 19.36 8.48 19.82
CA GLU A 114 20.30 8.38 18.70
C GLU A 114 20.53 6.91 18.35
N ASN A 115 20.34 6.54 17.10
CA ASN A 115 20.51 5.15 16.63
C ASN A 115 19.78 4.12 17.52
N CYS A 116 18.52 4.42 17.87
CA CYS A 116 17.74 3.66 18.85
C CYS A 116 16.53 2.95 18.24
N TYR A 117 16.19 1.79 18.81
CA TYR A 117 15.00 1.02 18.46
C TYR A 117 14.19 0.74 19.73
N ILE A 118 13.08 1.49 19.93
CA ILE A 118 12.28 1.45 21.16
C ILE A 118 10.92 0.83 20.86
N LEU A 119 10.63 -0.32 21.45
CA LEU A 119 9.44 -1.12 21.17
C LEU A 119 8.62 -1.45 22.43
N GLY A 120 7.47 -2.08 22.17
CA GLY A 120 6.59 -2.58 23.23
C GLY A 120 6.00 -1.48 24.09
N ASN A 121 5.82 -1.76 25.39
CA ASN A 121 5.34 -0.80 26.38
C ASN A 121 6.52 -0.10 27.11
N SER A 122 7.61 0.15 26.39
CA SER A 122 8.80 0.80 26.98
C SER A 122 8.49 2.22 27.44
N GLU A 123 9.09 2.62 28.56
CA GLU A 123 9.02 3.97 29.09
C GLU A 123 10.44 4.52 29.24
N VAL A 124 10.73 5.67 28.63
CA VAL A 124 12.00 6.38 28.74
C VAL A 124 11.78 7.63 29.58
N GLY A 125 12.58 7.83 30.63
CA GLY A 125 12.44 8.95 31.55
C GLY A 125 12.83 10.29 30.94
N ASP A 126 12.41 11.37 31.62
CA ASP A 126 12.67 12.75 31.20
C ASP A 126 14.19 13.05 31.17
N GLY A 127 14.62 13.76 30.14
CA GLY A 127 16.00 14.18 29.96
C GLY A 127 17.03 13.06 29.80
N THR A 128 16.58 11.85 29.49
CA THR A 128 17.47 10.69 29.26
C THR A 128 18.04 10.71 27.85
N VAL A 129 19.28 10.30 27.71
CA VAL A 129 20.00 10.17 26.44
C VAL A 129 20.24 8.69 26.16
N LEU A 130 19.73 8.21 25.05
CA LEU A 130 19.95 6.84 24.58
C LEU A 130 20.69 6.87 23.25
N SER A 131 21.73 6.08 23.14
CA SER A 131 22.52 5.94 21.91
C SER A 131 22.87 4.47 21.65
N HIS A 132 22.62 3.98 20.43
CA HIS A 132 22.92 2.62 19.97
C HIS A 132 22.32 1.51 20.87
N VAL A 133 21.08 1.71 21.33
CA VAL A 133 20.37 0.72 22.17
C VAL A 133 19.07 0.27 21.56
N ARG A 134 18.70 -0.99 21.81
CA ARG A 134 17.42 -1.59 21.47
C ARG A 134 16.67 -1.87 22.76
N ILE A 135 15.53 -1.23 22.95
CA ILE A 135 14.72 -1.33 24.18
C ILE A 135 13.37 -1.95 23.84
N MET A 136 12.98 -2.99 24.57
CA MET A 136 11.69 -3.65 24.44
C MET A 136 11.10 -3.95 25.81
N ASP A 137 9.88 -3.44 26.05
CA ASP A 137 9.10 -3.65 27.29
C ASP A 137 9.89 -3.34 28.59
N ARG A 138 10.72 -2.28 28.56
CA ARG A 138 11.54 -1.85 29.71
C ARG A 138 11.23 -0.41 30.13
N LYS A 139 11.52 -0.12 31.39
CA LYS A 139 11.45 1.22 31.98
C LYS A 139 12.86 1.77 32.21
N ILE A 140 13.20 2.82 31.50
CA ILE A 140 14.50 3.49 31.58
C ILE A 140 14.36 4.73 32.47
N PRO A 141 15.21 4.89 33.49
CA PRO A 141 15.18 6.03 34.41
C PRO A 141 15.39 7.38 33.72
N GLU A 142 15.04 8.45 34.42
CA GLU A 142 15.29 9.82 33.99
C GLU A 142 16.74 10.27 34.18
N GLN A 143 17.17 11.29 33.43
CA GLN A 143 18.47 11.96 33.60
C GLN A 143 19.71 11.05 33.50
N ILE A 144 19.59 9.93 32.77
CA ILE A 144 20.71 9.02 32.52
C ILE A 144 21.14 9.04 31.05
N VAL A 145 22.36 8.59 30.83
CA VAL A 145 22.89 8.23 29.52
C VAL A 145 23.03 6.72 29.45
N MET A 146 22.51 6.10 28.41
CA MET A 146 22.82 4.72 28.06
C MET A 146 23.37 4.68 26.63
N HIS A 147 24.58 4.15 26.50
CA HIS A 147 25.28 4.05 25.23
C HIS A 147 25.75 2.62 24.99
N GLY A 148 25.16 1.96 23.97
CA GLY A 148 25.58 0.62 23.54
C GLY A 148 26.81 0.67 22.65
N ILE A 149 27.73 -0.23 22.88
CA ILE A 149 28.93 -0.42 22.04
C ILE A 149 29.08 -1.90 21.72
N GLU A 150 29.26 -2.19 20.45
CA GLU A 150 29.77 -3.48 20.01
C GLU A 150 31.30 -3.44 20.03
N LEU A 151 31.89 -4.46 20.65
CA LEU A 151 33.34 -4.58 20.77
C LEU A 151 33.92 -5.44 19.65
N THR A 152 35.17 -5.24 19.33
CA THR A 152 35.95 -6.12 18.46
C THR A 152 35.85 -7.57 18.99
N GLY A 153 35.37 -8.49 18.17
CA GLY A 153 35.07 -9.87 18.58
C GLY A 153 33.60 -10.14 18.92
N GLY A 154 32.71 -9.17 18.71
CA GLY A 154 31.26 -9.38 18.74
C GLY A 154 30.64 -9.30 20.14
N LYS A 155 31.40 -9.02 21.21
CA LYS A 155 30.86 -8.77 22.54
C LYS A 155 30.17 -7.41 22.62
N LYS A 156 29.32 -7.20 23.63
CA LYS A 156 28.48 -6.02 23.80
C LYS A 156 28.74 -5.38 25.16
N VAL A 157 28.72 -4.06 25.18
CA VAL A 157 28.79 -3.26 26.43
C VAL A 157 27.75 -2.16 26.37
N ILE A 158 26.96 -1.98 27.42
CA ILE A 158 26.16 -0.79 27.64
C ILE A 158 26.76 0.05 28.75
N ARG A 159 27.20 1.24 28.38
CA ARG A 159 27.70 2.24 29.33
C ARG A 159 26.52 3.03 29.89
N ILE A 160 26.36 3.05 31.20
CA ILE A 160 25.34 3.82 31.88
C ILE A 160 25.96 4.80 32.86
N TYR A 161 25.58 6.07 32.82
CA TYR A 161 25.99 7.13 33.72
C TYR A 161 24.96 8.26 33.74
N GLY A 162 25.03 9.17 34.71
CA GLY A 162 24.15 10.30 34.80
C GLY A 162 24.47 11.40 33.77
N VAL A 163 23.46 12.08 33.25
CA VAL A 163 23.66 13.23 32.35
C VAL A 163 24.59 14.31 32.97
N PRO A 164 24.54 14.58 34.30
CA PRO A 164 25.45 15.54 34.95
C PRO A 164 26.82 14.96 35.32
N ASP A 165 27.05 13.64 35.13
CA ASP A 165 28.30 13.01 35.59
C ASP A 165 29.49 13.51 34.77
N ASN A 166 30.63 13.73 35.50
CA ASN A 166 31.85 14.20 34.88
C ASN A 166 32.89 13.06 34.82
N PRO A 167 33.20 12.52 33.64
CA PRO A 167 34.19 11.47 33.48
C PRO A 167 35.60 11.84 33.99
N LYS A 168 35.92 13.14 34.07
CA LYS A 168 37.18 13.68 34.60
C LYS A 168 37.18 13.78 36.13
N GLY A 169 36.11 13.40 36.83
CA GLY A 169 36.02 13.36 38.27
C GLY A 169 37.00 12.34 38.86
N LYS A 170 37.80 12.75 39.84
CA LYS A 170 38.89 11.95 40.44
C LYS A 170 38.51 11.47 41.83
N TYR A 171 38.54 10.17 42.06
CA TYR A 171 38.40 9.55 43.37
C TYR A 171 39.68 9.77 44.21
N PRO A 172 39.62 10.08 45.53
CA PRO A 172 38.44 10.02 46.42
C PRO A 172 37.61 11.32 46.52
N GLY A 173 37.74 12.26 45.59
CA GLY A 173 36.88 13.45 45.55
C GLY A 173 35.38 13.12 45.39
N GLU A 174 34.55 14.16 45.49
CA GLU A 174 33.11 14.04 45.23
C GLU A 174 32.87 13.87 43.73
N VAL A 175 32.77 12.63 43.27
CA VAL A 175 32.47 12.26 41.88
C VAL A 175 31.03 11.87 41.79
N SER A 176 30.21 12.62 41.01
CA SER A 176 28.84 12.26 40.69
C SER A 176 28.78 10.98 39.88
N PHE A 177 27.88 10.09 40.23
CA PHE A 177 27.60 8.85 39.47
C PHE A 177 26.15 8.44 39.62
N LEU A 178 25.37 8.46 38.50
CA LEU A 178 23.98 8.05 38.41
C LEU A 178 23.05 8.72 39.46
N GLY A 179 23.24 10.05 39.70
CA GLY A 179 22.42 10.81 40.64
C GLY A 179 22.84 10.64 42.11
N THR A 180 23.92 9.86 42.40
CA THR A 180 24.54 9.68 43.70
C THR A 180 26.03 10.08 43.62
N THR A 181 26.85 9.63 44.53
CA THR A 181 28.33 9.77 44.42
C THR A 181 28.99 8.41 44.23
N LEU A 182 30.12 8.39 43.52
CA LEU A 182 30.90 7.17 43.33
C LEU A 182 31.35 6.58 44.69
N ASN A 183 31.68 7.42 45.68
CA ASN A 183 31.98 7.00 47.06
C ASN A 183 30.82 6.23 47.69
N GLN A 184 29.59 6.73 47.50
CA GLN A 184 28.37 6.07 47.99
C GLN A 184 28.10 4.75 47.28
N PHE A 185 28.24 4.71 45.94
CA PHE A 185 28.15 3.48 45.16
C PHE A 185 29.12 2.40 45.68
N MET A 186 30.38 2.76 45.88
CA MET A 186 31.41 1.85 46.37
C MET A 186 31.10 1.34 47.79
N ALA A 187 30.75 2.26 48.71
CA ALA A 187 30.45 1.91 50.09
C ALA A 187 29.24 0.98 50.25
N GLN A 188 28.13 1.28 49.56
CA GLN A 188 26.91 0.52 49.64
C GLN A 188 27.07 -0.93 49.10
N ASN A 189 27.86 -1.07 48.05
CA ASN A 189 28.05 -2.35 47.36
C ASN A 189 29.35 -3.05 47.81
N LYS A 190 30.09 -2.49 48.77
CA LYS A 190 31.39 -2.99 49.27
C LYS A 190 32.39 -3.21 48.12
N VAL A 191 32.42 -2.26 47.16
CA VAL A 191 33.36 -2.28 46.04
C VAL A 191 34.64 -1.57 46.48
N THR A 192 35.78 -2.21 46.21
CA THR A 192 37.07 -1.63 46.56
C THR A 192 37.65 -0.78 45.42
N LYS A 193 38.65 0.02 45.72
CA LYS A 193 39.38 0.84 44.73
C LYS A 193 40.01 -0.08 43.66
N GLU A 194 40.59 -1.18 44.09
CA GLU A 194 41.31 -2.15 43.23
C GLU A 194 40.37 -2.91 42.29
N GLU A 195 39.10 -3.03 42.65
CA GLU A 195 38.07 -3.62 41.76
C GLU A 195 37.71 -2.70 40.60
N LEU A 196 37.89 -1.38 40.74
CA LEU A 196 37.55 -0.38 39.72
C LEU A 196 38.74 0.14 38.93
N TRP A 197 39.91 0.20 39.54
CA TRP A 197 41.11 0.74 38.89
C TRP A 197 42.30 -0.19 39.03
N LYS A 198 42.89 -0.56 37.91
CA LYS A 198 44.14 -1.38 37.86
C LYS A 198 45.41 -0.54 37.92
N GLY A 199 45.28 0.80 37.91
CA GLY A 199 46.39 1.74 37.86
C GLY A 199 46.29 2.86 38.90
N GLU A 200 47.23 3.82 38.84
CA GLU A 200 47.28 4.95 39.76
C GLU A 200 46.24 6.05 39.47
N GLU A 201 45.74 6.12 38.23
CA GLU A 201 44.77 7.13 37.81
C GLU A 201 43.35 6.71 38.18
N THR A 202 42.75 7.39 39.14
CA THR A 202 41.43 7.06 39.71
C THR A 202 40.32 8.00 39.21
N TYR A 203 40.34 8.33 37.91
CA TYR A 203 39.26 9.07 37.27
C TYR A 203 38.10 8.15 36.95
N LEU A 204 36.86 8.69 36.93
CA LEU A 204 35.69 7.96 36.53
C LEU A 204 35.83 7.38 35.11
N TRP A 205 36.57 8.08 34.25
CA TRP A 205 36.88 7.64 32.86
C TRP A 205 37.57 6.28 32.79
N PHE A 206 38.35 5.91 33.80
CA PHE A 206 39.11 4.68 33.87
C PHE A 206 38.53 3.63 34.83
N ALA A 207 37.35 3.89 35.40
CA ALA A 207 36.70 2.94 36.32
C ALA A 207 36.07 1.77 35.58
N ASP A 208 36.48 0.53 35.88
CA ASP A 208 35.92 -0.70 35.26
C ASP A 208 34.53 -1.01 35.83
N LEU A 209 33.53 -0.28 35.34
CA LEU A 209 32.16 -0.33 35.82
C LEU A 209 31.24 -1.17 34.93
N TYR A 210 31.53 -1.30 33.63
CA TYR A 210 30.59 -1.75 32.59
C TYR A 210 30.86 -3.19 32.18
N PRO A 211 29.94 -4.15 32.46
CA PRO A 211 30.11 -5.54 32.12
C PRO A 211 30.15 -5.81 30.63
N VAL A 212 30.99 -6.75 30.21
CA VAL A 212 31.12 -7.25 28.86
C VAL A 212 30.21 -8.45 28.69
N CYS A 213 29.24 -8.41 27.77
CA CYS A 213 28.21 -9.39 27.59
C CYS A 213 28.25 -10.01 26.20
N ASP A 214 27.59 -11.15 26.00
CA ASP A 214 27.51 -11.82 24.72
C ASP A 214 26.41 -11.22 23.82
N ASP A 215 25.34 -10.72 24.41
CA ASP A 215 24.22 -10.14 23.67
C ASP A 215 23.71 -8.82 24.30
N TRP A 216 22.83 -8.13 23.57
CA TRP A 216 22.29 -6.83 23.97
C TRP A 216 21.31 -6.90 25.15
N GLU A 217 20.56 -8.01 25.31
CA GLU A 217 19.61 -8.14 26.42
C GLU A 217 20.35 -8.30 27.74
N ASP A 218 21.41 -9.14 27.75
CA ASP A 218 22.28 -9.30 28.92
C ASP A 218 22.99 -7.99 29.27
N ALA A 219 23.46 -7.24 28.28
CA ALA A 219 24.09 -5.92 28.50
C ALA A 219 23.08 -4.89 29.06
N LEU A 220 21.81 -4.93 28.67
CA LEU A 220 20.75 -4.08 29.24
C LEU A 220 20.46 -4.46 30.69
N ASP A 221 20.37 -5.76 31.00
CA ASP A 221 20.19 -6.25 32.38
C ASP A 221 21.32 -5.79 33.27
N MET A 222 22.56 -5.86 32.79
CA MET A 222 23.73 -5.39 33.51
C MET A 222 23.74 -3.87 33.73
N ALA A 223 23.27 -3.10 32.74
CA ALA A 223 23.11 -1.65 32.91
C ALA A 223 22.04 -1.31 33.97
N GLU A 224 20.94 -2.06 34.01
CA GLU A 224 19.93 -1.94 35.07
C GLU A 224 20.48 -2.30 36.45
N ILE A 225 21.29 -3.36 36.57
CA ILE A 225 21.95 -3.75 37.80
C ILE A 225 22.85 -2.62 38.29
N ILE A 226 23.66 -1.99 37.44
CA ILE A 226 24.49 -0.86 37.81
C ILE A 226 23.65 0.29 38.37
N TYR A 227 22.52 0.60 37.74
CA TYR A 227 21.61 1.62 38.25
C TYR A 227 21.05 1.26 39.62
N LYS A 228 20.59 0.02 39.81
CA LYS A 228 20.11 -0.50 41.12
C LYS A 228 21.24 -0.45 42.20
N MET A 229 22.46 -0.79 41.82
CA MET A 229 23.61 -0.68 42.71
C MET A 229 23.87 0.75 43.14
N ALA A 230 23.77 1.73 42.26
CA ALA A 230 23.93 3.15 42.57
C ALA A 230 22.88 3.65 43.58
N HIS A 231 21.65 3.11 43.48
CA HIS A 231 20.55 3.49 44.37
C HIS A 231 20.31 2.55 45.55
N GLY A 232 21.20 1.57 45.79
CA GLY A 232 21.14 0.65 46.92
C GLY A 232 19.94 -0.31 46.88
N THR A 233 19.39 -0.58 45.70
CA THR A 233 18.25 -1.48 45.49
C THR A 233 18.62 -2.81 44.81
N ALA A 234 19.91 -3.00 44.50
CA ALA A 234 20.40 -4.24 43.91
C ALA A 234 20.41 -5.39 44.92
N THR A 235 20.05 -6.58 44.48
CA THR A 235 20.15 -7.79 45.30
C THR A 235 21.58 -8.29 45.42
N LYS A 236 21.85 -9.19 46.36
CA LYS A 236 23.20 -9.77 46.52
C LYS A 236 23.59 -10.57 45.27
N GLU A 237 22.65 -11.25 44.67
CA GLU A 237 22.85 -12.04 43.47
C GLU A 237 23.20 -11.15 42.26
N GLU A 238 22.52 -10.01 42.09
CA GLU A 238 22.82 -9.01 41.07
C GLU A 238 24.23 -8.41 41.24
N ILE A 239 24.60 -8.07 42.47
CA ILE A 239 25.96 -7.55 42.79
C ILE A 239 27.03 -8.63 42.52
N SER A 240 26.76 -9.93 42.86
CA SER A 240 27.68 -11.03 42.57
C SER A 240 27.87 -11.21 41.07
N ARG A 241 26.79 -11.22 40.30
CA ARG A 241 26.79 -11.29 38.84
C ARG A 241 27.63 -10.16 38.24
N TRP A 242 27.41 -8.91 38.68
CA TRP A 242 28.23 -7.78 38.24
C TRP A 242 29.71 -7.97 38.55
N ARG A 243 30.09 -8.51 39.72
CA ARG A 243 31.49 -8.74 40.08
C ARG A 243 32.17 -9.85 39.30
N GLU A 244 31.45 -10.92 39.02
CA GLU A 244 31.94 -12.11 38.32
C GLU A 244 32.09 -11.89 36.80
N THR A 245 31.38 -10.90 36.23
CA THR A 245 31.47 -10.56 34.83
C THR A 245 32.72 -9.68 34.58
N GLU A 246 33.39 -9.94 33.46
CA GLU A 246 34.47 -9.04 32.99
C GLU A 246 33.92 -7.62 32.78
N ARG A 247 34.63 -6.62 33.19
CA ARG A 247 34.18 -5.24 33.10
C ARG A 247 35.19 -4.35 32.39
N MET A 248 34.68 -3.32 31.75
CA MET A 248 35.45 -2.29 31.06
C MET A 248 35.11 -0.90 31.62
N SER A 249 36.04 0.00 31.44
CA SER A 249 35.83 1.43 31.70
C SER A 249 35.27 2.16 30.50
N LEU A 250 34.92 3.44 30.65
CA LEU A 250 34.58 4.32 29.52
C LEU A 250 35.76 4.36 28.51
N TYR A 251 36.95 4.44 28.99
CA TYR A 251 38.16 4.51 28.16
C TYR A 251 38.43 3.19 27.40
N SER A 252 38.48 2.08 28.13
CA SER A 252 38.83 0.79 27.53
C SER A 252 37.77 0.32 26.54
N SER A 253 36.47 0.52 26.82
CA SER A 253 35.38 0.19 25.91
C SER A 253 35.37 1.08 24.65
N PHE A 254 35.77 2.34 24.75
CA PHE A 254 35.96 3.22 23.61
C PHE A 254 37.06 2.70 22.64
N ASN A 255 38.21 2.30 23.20
CA ASN A 255 39.32 1.80 22.41
C ASN A 255 39.10 0.41 21.81
N ALA A 256 38.21 -0.37 22.40
CA ALA A 256 37.85 -1.72 21.93
C ALA A 256 36.60 -1.74 21.01
N ALA A 257 36.01 -0.58 20.75
CA ALA A 257 34.80 -0.48 19.92
C ALA A 257 35.05 -0.94 18.49
N ASP A 258 34.12 -1.72 17.96
CA ASP A 258 34.05 -2.08 16.56
C ASP A 258 33.28 -1.01 15.78
N ILE A 259 34.04 -0.12 15.14
CA ILE A 259 33.46 1.02 14.40
C ILE A 259 32.70 0.52 13.16
N GLU A 260 33.18 -0.53 12.49
CA GLU A 260 32.55 -1.07 11.30
C GLU A 260 31.20 -1.70 11.63
N ALA A 261 31.16 -2.54 12.69
CA ALA A 261 29.90 -3.12 13.19
C ALA A 261 28.90 -2.05 13.62
N SER A 262 29.36 -0.96 14.28
CA SER A 262 28.50 0.16 14.66
C SER A 262 27.91 0.87 13.43
N CYS A 263 28.71 1.16 12.42
CA CYS A 263 28.26 1.76 11.15
C CYS A 263 27.28 0.87 10.39
N ASP A 264 27.45 -0.46 10.45
CA ASP A 264 26.52 -1.41 9.83
C ASP A 264 25.19 -1.44 10.55
N GLN A 265 25.18 -1.39 11.88
CA GLN A 265 23.96 -1.28 12.67
C GLN A 265 23.21 0.02 12.39
N GLU A 266 23.91 1.15 12.29
CA GLU A 266 23.32 2.44 11.93
C GLU A 266 22.66 2.39 10.55
N ARG A 267 23.37 1.86 9.54
CA ARG A 267 22.83 1.69 8.18
C ARG A 267 21.62 0.77 8.15
N PHE A 268 21.66 -0.34 8.86
CA PHE A 268 20.50 -1.24 8.95
C PHE A 268 19.29 -0.52 9.55
N LEU A 269 19.49 0.23 10.63
CA LEU A 269 18.42 0.99 11.28
C LEU A 269 17.90 2.10 10.38
N GLU A 270 18.76 2.85 9.69
CA GLU A 270 18.37 3.87 8.71
C GLU A 270 17.47 3.26 7.61
N ASN A 271 17.88 2.13 7.04
CA ASN A 271 17.11 1.44 6.01
C ASN A 271 15.72 0.99 6.54
N ARG A 272 15.67 0.45 7.77
CA ARG A 272 14.41 0.04 8.42
C ARG A 272 13.49 1.24 8.66
N ILE A 273 14.04 2.36 9.13
CA ILE A 273 13.28 3.60 9.36
C ILE A 273 12.75 4.14 8.04
N LEU A 274 13.55 4.20 6.98
CA LEU A 274 13.12 4.65 5.66
C LEU A 274 11.99 3.77 5.12
N ALA A 275 12.12 2.44 5.21
CA ALA A 275 11.08 1.50 4.82
C ALA A 275 9.76 1.75 5.59
N ARG A 276 9.83 1.88 6.91
CA ARG A 276 8.66 2.15 7.77
C ARG A 276 8.04 3.53 7.53
N CYS A 277 8.83 4.55 7.31
CA CYS A 277 8.33 5.88 6.95
C CYS A 277 7.65 5.89 5.59
N PHE A 278 8.17 5.15 4.62
CA PHE A 278 7.54 4.96 3.31
C PHE A 278 6.18 4.26 3.45
N ILE A 279 6.13 3.13 4.17
CA ILE A 279 4.90 2.37 4.41
C ILE A 279 3.85 3.25 5.08
N ARG A 280 4.21 4.02 6.13
CA ARG A 280 3.29 4.95 6.79
C ARG A 280 2.69 5.98 5.85
N LYS A 281 3.47 6.49 4.89
CA LYS A 281 2.95 7.41 3.87
C LYS A 281 1.91 6.74 2.97
N LEU A 282 2.12 5.47 2.61
CA LEU A 282 1.13 4.69 1.84
C LEU A 282 -0.14 4.42 2.66
N GLU A 283 -0.02 4.06 3.94
CA GLU A 283 -1.15 3.90 4.87
C GLU A 283 -1.99 5.18 5.00
N GLN A 284 -1.35 6.34 4.99
CA GLN A 284 -2.00 7.65 5.02
C GLN A 284 -2.64 8.05 3.68
N GLY A 285 -2.55 7.20 2.66
CA GLY A 285 -3.12 7.45 1.34
C GLY A 285 -2.32 8.44 0.50
N MET A 286 -1.04 8.64 0.79
CA MET A 286 -0.17 9.48 -0.03
C MET A 286 0.03 8.86 -1.41
N TYR A 287 0.05 9.70 -2.45
CA TYR A 287 0.41 9.24 -3.80
C TYR A 287 1.79 8.57 -3.79
N TYR A 288 1.87 7.36 -4.34
CA TYR A 288 3.08 6.53 -4.25
C TYR A 288 4.34 7.25 -4.78
N ALA A 289 4.23 8.06 -5.84
CA ALA A 289 5.37 8.77 -6.40
C ALA A 289 5.90 9.87 -5.47
N ASP A 290 5.05 10.46 -4.62
CA ASP A 290 5.46 11.41 -3.59
C ASP A 290 6.03 10.67 -2.36
N ALA A 291 5.44 9.55 -1.99
CA ALA A 291 5.96 8.72 -0.92
C ALA A 291 7.39 8.21 -1.23
N LEU A 292 7.67 7.83 -2.48
CA LEU A 292 9.00 7.39 -2.94
C LEU A 292 10.09 8.46 -2.81
N LYS A 293 9.75 9.74 -2.73
CA LYS A 293 10.72 10.83 -2.55
C LYS A 293 11.53 10.71 -1.27
N ILE A 294 11.04 9.95 -0.27
CA ILE A 294 11.76 9.72 1.00
C ILE A 294 13.13 9.04 0.76
N PHE A 295 13.25 8.22 -0.25
CA PHE A 295 14.51 7.54 -0.57
C PHE A 295 15.54 8.45 -1.25
N GLY A 296 15.16 9.67 -1.66
CA GLY A 296 16.03 10.67 -2.26
C GLY A 296 16.81 10.13 -3.47
N LYS A 297 18.07 10.54 -3.59
CA LYS A 297 18.96 10.10 -4.68
C LYS A 297 19.45 8.65 -4.53
N ARG A 298 19.39 8.09 -3.31
CA ARG A 298 19.84 6.70 -3.04
C ARG A 298 18.88 5.69 -3.66
N GLY A 299 17.59 6.06 -3.80
CA GLY A 299 16.55 5.15 -4.26
C GLY A 299 16.26 4.03 -3.26
N ILE A 300 15.60 2.98 -3.73
CA ILE A 300 15.38 1.76 -2.94
C ILE A 300 16.61 0.87 -3.12
N SER A 301 17.40 0.66 -2.05
CA SER A 301 18.51 -0.31 -2.06
C SER A 301 17.98 -1.75 -1.97
N LYS A 302 18.85 -2.75 -2.22
CA LYS A 302 18.49 -4.16 -2.07
C LYS A 302 18.00 -4.49 -0.64
N GLU A 303 18.64 -3.91 0.37
CA GLU A 303 18.29 -4.09 1.77
C GLU A 303 16.93 -3.47 2.08
N ILE A 304 16.65 -2.24 1.61
CA ILE A 304 15.34 -1.60 1.75
C ILE A 304 14.28 -2.42 1.03
N PHE A 305 14.55 -2.89 -0.19
CA PHE A 305 13.63 -3.74 -0.94
C PHE A 305 13.23 -4.99 -0.13
N LYS A 306 14.22 -5.70 0.44
CA LYS A 306 13.97 -6.88 1.28
C LYS A 306 13.08 -6.55 2.47
N LEU A 307 13.37 -5.45 3.18
CA LEU A 307 12.55 -4.99 4.31
C LEU A 307 11.11 -4.66 3.90
N LEU A 308 10.93 -4.04 2.72
CA LEU A 308 9.59 -3.74 2.18
C LEU A 308 8.81 -5.00 1.84
N MET A 309 9.47 -6.04 1.30
CA MET A 309 8.82 -7.32 1.00
C MET A 309 8.46 -8.11 2.27
N GLU A 310 9.32 -8.09 3.29
CA GLU A 310 9.02 -8.64 4.62
C GLU A 310 7.79 -7.96 5.24
N ASP A 311 7.76 -6.62 5.25
CA ASP A 311 6.63 -5.86 5.78
C ASP A 311 5.34 -6.07 4.95
N ALA A 312 5.44 -6.23 3.62
CA ALA A 312 4.31 -6.53 2.75
C ALA A 312 3.72 -7.93 3.01
N ALA A 313 4.56 -8.92 3.37
CA ALA A 313 4.11 -10.26 3.69
C ALA A 313 3.21 -10.30 4.95
N GLU A 314 3.49 -9.42 5.93
CA GLU A 314 2.74 -9.31 7.18
C GLU A 314 1.59 -8.28 7.12
N ALA A 315 1.53 -7.48 6.07
CA ALA A 315 0.55 -6.40 5.91
C ALA A 315 -0.85 -6.95 5.61
N ASP A 316 -1.88 -6.17 5.95
CA ASP A 316 -3.23 -6.43 5.46
C ASP A 316 -3.31 -6.30 3.93
N PHE A 317 -4.38 -6.82 3.35
CA PHE A 317 -4.64 -6.81 1.91
C PHE A 317 -4.43 -5.42 1.27
N SER A 318 -5.00 -4.39 1.88
CA SER A 318 -5.00 -3.02 1.34
C SER A 318 -3.60 -2.42 1.28
N LEU A 319 -2.81 -2.61 2.33
CA LEU A 319 -1.43 -2.12 2.41
C LEU A 319 -0.48 -2.94 1.54
N LYS A 320 -0.63 -4.26 1.53
CA LYS A 320 0.18 -5.18 0.71
C LYS A 320 0.16 -4.81 -0.76
N ILE A 321 -1.04 -4.63 -1.35
CA ILE A 321 -1.17 -4.24 -2.76
C ILE A 321 -0.56 -2.85 -3.05
N ARG A 322 -0.64 -1.91 -2.10
CA ARG A 322 -0.04 -0.58 -2.24
C ARG A 322 1.49 -0.63 -2.24
N ILE A 323 2.08 -1.45 -1.37
CA ILE A 323 3.54 -1.64 -1.34
C ILE A 323 4.00 -2.27 -2.65
N TYR A 324 3.38 -3.37 -3.09
CA TYR A 324 3.72 -4.05 -4.34
C TYR A 324 3.59 -3.12 -5.55
N HIS A 325 2.49 -2.38 -5.66
CA HIS A 325 2.29 -1.43 -6.74
C HIS A 325 3.34 -0.30 -6.75
N ALA A 326 3.60 0.32 -5.59
CA ALA A 326 4.56 1.41 -5.51
C ALA A 326 5.99 0.97 -5.85
N VAL A 327 6.40 -0.21 -5.38
CA VAL A 327 7.73 -0.78 -5.64
C VAL A 327 7.85 -1.23 -7.10
N SER A 328 6.84 -1.89 -7.68
CA SER A 328 6.83 -2.27 -9.11
C SER A 328 6.93 -1.05 -10.02
N CYS A 329 6.18 0.02 -9.73
CA CYS A 329 6.27 1.30 -10.45
C CYS A 329 7.66 1.94 -10.33
N TYR A 330 8.30 1.87 -9.16
CA TYR A 330 9.69 2.32 -8.99
C TYR A 330 10.64 1.51 -9.85
N MET A 331 10.58 0.17 -9.79
CA MET A 331 11.42 -0.74 -10.57
C MET A 331 11.25 -0.50 -12.07
N LYS A 332 10.03 -0.35 -12.56
CA LYS A 332 9.70 -0.05 -13.96
C LYS A 332 10.34 1.28 -14.42
N LYS A 333 10.21 2.32 -13.61
CA LYS A 333 10.73 3.66 -13.91
C LYS A 333 12.26 3.71 -13.91
N THR A 334 12.89 3.05 -12.94
CA THR A 334 14.36 3.04 -12.76
C THR A 334 15.05 1.93 -13.52
N ARG A 335 14.30 0.95 -14.08
CA ARG A 335 14.78 -0.28 -14.68
C ARG A 335 15.61 -1.13 -13.72
N THR A 336 15.28 -1.07 -12.43
CA THR A 336 15.96 -1.83 -11.38
C THR A 336 15.40 -3.24 -11.29
N ILE A 337 16.27 -4.23 -11.06
CA ILE A 337 15.96 -5.64 -10.85
C ILE A 337 16.54 -6.03 -9.49
N TYR A 338 15.78 -6.76 -8.67
CA TYR A 338 16.23 -7.26 -7.36
C TYR A 338 16.23 -8.78 -7.37
N ASP A 339 17.38 -9.42 -7.19
CA ASP A 339 17.53 -10.89 -7.12
C ASP A 339 16.77 -11.62 -8.24
N ASP A 340 16.95 -11.19 -9.51
CA ASP A 340 16.26 -11.68 -10.71
C ASP A 340 14.75 -11.39 -10.76
N LEU A 341 14.19 -10.69 -9.77
CA LEU A 341 12.80 -10.26 -9.79
C LEU A 341 12.64 -8.99 -10.63
N HIS A 342 11.83 -9.07 -11.67
CA HIS A 342 11.44 -7.96 -12.54
C HIS A 342 10.16 -7.29 -12.04
N TYR A 343 9.93 -6.04 -12.46
CA TYR A 343 8.76 -5.24 -12.05
C TYR A 343 7.43 -5.89 -12.39
N ASP A 344 7.35 -6.61 -13.53
CA ASP A 344 6.13 -7.27 -14.01
C ASP A 344 5.71 -8.45 -13.14
N ALA A 345 6.67 -9.19 -12.55
CA ALA A 345 6.35 -10.22 -11.57
C ALA A 345 5.68 -9.61 -10.35
N LEU A 346 6.26 -8.55 -9.76
CA LEU A 346 5.68 -7.88 -8.61
C LEU A 346 4.33 -7.17 -8.93
N GLU A 347 4.19 -6.65 -10.15
CA GLU A 347 2.91 -6.13 -10.64
C GLU A 347 1.86 -7.26 -10.72
N ASN A 348 2.24 -8.44 -11.22
CA ASN A 348 1.35 -9.60 -11.26
C ASN A 348 0.98 -10.07 -9.86
N ASP A 349 1.91 -10.10 -8.91
CA ASP A 349 1.63 -10.44 -7.51
C ASP A 349 0.65 -9.44 -6.86
N CYS A 350 0.76 -8.15 -7.19
CA CYS A 350 -0.18 -7.12 -6.75
C CYS A 350 -1.62 -7.43 -7.20
N PHE A 351 -1.80 -7.69 -8.49
CA PHE A 351 -3.12 -8.02 -9.04
C PHE A 351 -3.59 -9.43 -8.65
N GLY A 352 -2.68 -10.38 -8.54
CA GLY A 352 -2.94 -11.73 -8.04
C GLY A 352 -3.49 -11.72 -6.62
N THR A 353 -2.90 -10.90 -5.73
CA THR A 353 -3.38 -10.73 -4.36
C THR A 353 -4.83 -10.20 -4.31
N ILE A 354 -5.21 -9.29 -5.24
CA ILE A 354 -6.59 -8.79 -5.33
C ILE A 354 -7.53 -9.92 -5.73
N GLN A 355 -7.16 -10.67 -6.76
CA GLN A 355 -7.99 -11.79 -7.27
C GLN A 355 -8.15 -12.88 -6.24
N GLU A 356 -7.07 -13.27 -5.55
CA GLU A 356 -7.08 -14.32 -4.53
C GLU A 356 -8.03 -14.01 -3.38
N VAL A 357 -7.96 -12.82 -2.81
CA VAL A 357 -8.83 -12.41 -1.69
C VAL A 357 -10.30 -12.37 -2.09
N ILE A 358 -10.60 -11.91 -3.31
CA ILE A 358 -11.97 -11.86 -3.81
C ILE A 358 -12.48 -13.26 -4.12
N TYR A 359 -11.63 -14.11 -4.70
CA TYR A 359 -11.94 -15.51 -5.00
C TYR A 359 -12.28 -16.31 -3.74
N GLU A 360 -11.45 -16.22 -2.70
CA GLU A 360 -11.69 -16.90 -1.41
C GLU A 360 -13.04 -16.50 -0.78
N GLU A 361 -13.46 -15.25 -0.93
CA GLU A 361 -14.75 -14.81 -0.42
C GLU A 361 -15.92 -15.25 -1.31
N ALA A 362 -15.74 -15.21 -2.63
CA ALA A 362 -16.75 -15.66 -3.58
C ALA A 362 -16.98 -17.18 -3.48
N GLU A 363 -15.91 -17.97 -3.30
CA GLU A 363 -15.97 -19.42 -3.14
C GLU A 363 -16.88 -19.84 -1.97
N LYS A 364 -16.88 -19.11 -0.86
CA LYS A 364 -17.75 -19.35 0.30
C LYS A 364 -19.25 -19.22 0.00
N LYS A 365 -19.59 -18.49 -1.05
CA LYS A 365 -20.97 -18.26 -1.47
C LYS A 365 -21.45 -19.22 -2.56
N LEU A 366 -20.53 -20.02 -3.14
CA LEU A 366 -20.90 -21.01 -4.14
C LEU A 366 -21.77 -22.12 -3.51
N PRO A 367 -22.80 -22.59 -4.24
CA PRO A 367 -23.68 -23.63 -3.73
C PRO A 367 -22.98 -25.00 -3.63
N ASP A 368 -23.34 -25.75 -2.61
CA ASP A 368 -22.93 -27.15 -2.48
C ASP A 368 -23.78 -28.06 -3.36
N SER A 369 -23.15 -29.00 -4.07
CA SER A 369 -23.76 -29.83 -5.13
C SER A 369 -24.54 -31.05 -4.63
N ALA A 370 -24.60 -31.26 -3.33
CA ALA A 370 -25.23 -32.48 -2.80
C ALA A 370 -26.73 -32.58 -3.16
N GLY A 371 -27.06 -33.44 -4.12
CA GLY A 371 -28.43 -33.84 -4.43
C GLY A 371 -29.11 -33.23 -5.64
N TYR A 372 -28.41 -32.53 -6.52
CA TYR A 372 -28.99 -31.99 -7.76
C TYR A 372 -29.51 -33.09 -8.69
N ARG A 373 -30.69 -32.86 -9.29
CA ARG A 373 -31.27 -33.68 -10.33
C ARG A 373 -31.80 -32.81 -11.45
N ILE A 374 -31.71 -33.30 -12.66
CA ILE A 374 -32.31 -32.67 -13.83
C ILE A 374 -33.82 -32.84 -13.72
N VAL A 375 -34.57 -31.73 -13.70
CA VAL A 375 -36.06 -31.72 -13.61
C VAL A 375 -36.74 -31.21 -14.87
N LYS A 376 -36.03 -30.50 -15.76
CA LYS A 376 -36.54 -30.02 -17.05
C LYS A 376 -35.71 -30.64 -18.17
N ASP A 377 -36.35 -31.07 -19.28
CA ASP A 377 -35.61 -31.60 -20.43
C ASP A 377 -34.91 -30.49 -21.21
N GLN A 378 -35.46 -29.27 -21.21
CA GLN A 378 -34.88 -28.10 -21.85
C GLN A 378 -35.27 -26.81 -21.12
N VAL A 379 -34.31 -25.88 -21.06
CA VAL A 379 -34.51 -24.49 -20.59
C VAL A 379 -33.87 -23.55 -21.61
N ASP A 380 -34.60 -22.52 -22.00
CA ASP A 380 -34.14 -21.44 -22.86
C ASP A 380 -34.20 -20.11 -22.08
N ILE A 381 -33.10 -19.39 -21.98
CA ILE A 381 -33.05 -18.07 -21.34
C ILE A 381 -32.67 -17.04 -22.41
N ALA A 382 -33.36 -15.92 -22.40
CA ALA A 382 -33.04 -14.75 -23.20
C ALA A 382 -32.99 -13.52 -22.32
N LEU A 383 -31.87 -12.78 -22.35
CA LEU A 383 -31.62 -11.60 -21.53
C LEU A 383 -31.30 -10.36 -22.37
N PRO A 384 -31.68 -9.16 -21.88
CA PRO A 384 -31.29 -7.89 -22.47
C PRO A 384 -29.78 -7.63 -22.30
N VAL A 385 -29.26 -6.68 -23.06
CA VAL A 385 -27.99 -6.05 -22.75
C VAL A 385 -28.22 -4.84 -21.82
N ARG A 386 -27.14 -4.26 -21.34
CA ARG A 386 -27.21 -3.08 -20.46
C ARG A 386 -26.43 -1.88 -20.99
N VAL A 387 -26.89 -0.70 -20.68
CA VAL A 387 -26.15 0.54 -20.78
C VAL A 387 -25.81 1.02 -19.37
N ASN A 388 -24.57 1.46 -19.16
CA ASN A 388 -24.13 2.09 -17.93
C ASN A 388 -24.16 3.61 -18.13
N TRP A 389 -24.81 4.34 -17.23
CA TRP A 389 -24.92 5.80 -17.29
C TRP A 389 -24.04 6.50 -16.26
N GLY A 390 -23.94 5.94 -15.07
CA GLY A 390 -23.19 6.57 -13.98
C GLY A 390 -22.51 5.58 -13.07
N GLY A 391 -21.39 6.01 -12.48
CA GLY A 391 -20.71 5.27 -11.44
C GLY A 391 -19.84 4.09 -11.87
N GLY A 392 -19.77 3.77 -13.15
CA GLY A 392 -18.88 2.71 -13.65
C GLY A 392 -17.44 2.91 -13.20
N TRP A 393 -16.69 1.81 -13.02
CA TRP A 393 -15.40 1.71 -12.33
C TRP A 393 -15.49 1.71 -10.79
N THR A 394 -16.54 2.30 -10.18
CA THR A 394 -16.65 2.29 -8.72
C THR A 394 -17.03 0.92 -8.15
N ASP A 395 -17.54 0.03 -9.01
CA ASP A 395 -17.85 -1.37 -8.74
C ASP A 395 -16.65 -2.31 -8.89
N THR A 396 -15.51 -1.78 -9.32
CA THR A 396 -14.31 -2.59 -9.59
C THR A 396 -13.43 -2.72 -8.35
N PRO A 397 -12.97 -3.94 -8.01
CA PRO A 397 -11.98 -4.16 -6.95
C PRO A 397 -10.65 -3.46 -7.24
N PRO A 398 -9.92 -3.00 -6.21
CA PRO A 398 -10.25 -3.03 -4.77
C PRO A 398 -11.10 -1.84 -4.32
N HIS A 399 -11.46 -0.90 -5.20
CA HIS A 399 -12.20 0.31 -4.83
C HIS A 399 -13.55 -0.02 -4.19
N CYS A 400 -14.36 -0.93 -4.79
CA CYS A 400 -15.65 -1.30 -4.21
C CYS A 400 -15.50 -1.97 -2.84
N ASN A 401 -14.44 -2.75 -2.64
CA ASN A 401 -14.15 -3.40 -1.35
C ASN A 401 -13.77 -2.40 -0.27
N GLU A 402 -13.01 -1.36 -0.60
CA GLU A 402 -12.56 -0.36 0.38
C GLU A 402 -13.56 0.78 0.60
N LYS A 403 -14.32 1.16 -0.42
CA LYS A 403 -15.16 2.38 -0.39
C LYS A 403 -16.63 2.13 -0.74
N GLY A 404 -16.99 0.89 -1.09
CA GLY A 404 -18.26 0.56 -1.71
C GLY A 404 -18.38 1.07 -3.14
N GLY A 405 -19.28 0.50 -3.94
CA GLY A 405 -19.58 0.90 -5.31
C GLY A 405 -20.98 1.51 -5.42
N VAL A 406 -21.20 2.35 -6.45
CA VAL A 406 -22.51 2.85 -6.84
C VAL A 406 -22.55 2.95 -8.35
N VAL A 407 -23.49 2.24 -9.00
CA VAL A 407 -23.64 2.22 -10.46
C VAL A 407 -25.11 2.41 -10.84
N LEU A 408 -25.35 3.30 -11.79
CA LEU A 408 -26.64 3.48 -12.43
C LEU A 408 -26.61 2.87 -13.82
N ASN A 409 -27.52 1.91 -14.11
CA ASN A 409 -27.62 1.32 -15.43
C ASN A 409 -29.07 1.05 -15.84
N ALA A 410 -29.26 0.78 -17.11
CA ALA A 410 -30.55 0.40 -17.70
C ALA A 410 -30.39 -0.82 -18.60
N ALA A 411 -31.39 -1.69 -18.56
CA ALA A 411 -31.52 -2.81 -19.50
C ALA A 411 -32.13 -2.35 -20.82
N MET A 412 -31.72 -2.95 -21.93
CA MET A 412 -32.31 -2.64 -23.25
C MET A 412 -32.29 -3.83 -24.21
N LYS A 413 -33.23 -3.81 -25.14
CA LYS A 413 -33.22 -4.68 -26.34
C LYS A 413 -32.43 -3.98 -27.45
N LEU A 414 -31.89 -4.78 -28.33
CA LEU A 414 -31.30 -4.32 -29.59
C LEU A 414 -32.06 -4.90 -30.75
N ARG A 415 -32.47 -4.05 -31.71
CA ARG A 415 -33.22 -4.47 -32.91
C ARG A 415 -34.43 -5.33 -32.55
N GLY A 416 -35.15 -4.97 -31.48
CA GLY A 416 -36.35 -5.62 -31.01
C GLY A 416 -36.18 -6.96 -30.30
N ILE A 417 -34.96 -7.46 -30.09
CA ILE A 417 -34.72 -8.77 -29.47
C ILE A 417 -33.88 -8.64 -28.18
N TYR A 418 -33.92 -9.69 -27.34
CA TYR A 418 -32.96 -9.92 -26.25
C TYR A 418 -31.72 -10.60 -26.82
N PRO A 419 -30.56 -9.91 -26.90
CA PRO A 419 -29.42 -10.41 -27.64
C PRO A 419 -28.71 -11.60 -27.01
N VAL A 420 -28.72 -11.72 -25.66
CA VAL A 420 -28.01 -12.76 -24.93
C VAL A 420 -28.94 -13.96 -24.76
N GLN A 421 -28.60 -15.09 -25.33
CA GLN A 421 -29.44 -16.29 -25.29
C GLN A 421 -28.63 -17.53 -24.95
N ILE A 422 -29.23 -18.42 -24.17
CA ILE A 422 -28.65 -19.74 -23.83
C ILE A 422 -29.75 -20.82 -23.97
N THR A 423 -29.30 -22.02 -24.20
CA THR A 423 -30.13 -23.23 -24.14
C THR A 423 -29.40 -24.27 -23.33
N VAL A 424 -30.07 -24.82 -22.31
CA VAL A 424 -29.60 -25.99 -21.55
C VAL A 424 -30.52 -27.16 -21.87
N LYS A 425 -29.97 -28.34 -22.22
CA LYS A 425 -30.78 -29.55 -22.55
C LYS A 425 -30.19 -30.76 -21.79
N ARG A 426 -31.06 -31.69 -21.47
CA ARG A 426 -30.71 -33.02 -21.00
C ARG A 426 -30.23 -33.88 -22.16
N LEU A 427 -29.16 -34.63 -21.93
CA LEU A 427 -28.68 -35.68 -22.82
C LEU A 427 -28.94 -37.05 -22.18
N ASP A 428 -29.26 -38.04 -22.99
CA ASP A 428 -29.42 -39.43 -22.53
C ASP A 428 -28.06 -40.07 -22.21
N GLU A 429 -27.01 -39.64 -22.91
CA GLU A 429 -25.63 -40.06 -22.71
C GLU A 429 -24.97 -39.29 -21.58
N LEU A 430 -24.07 -39.95 -20.83
CA LEU A 430 -23.41 -39.34 -19.64
C LEU A 430 -22.14 -38.59 -20.05
N HIS A 431 -22.32 -37.47 -20.73
CA HIS A 431 -21.25 -36.52 -21.07
C HIS A 431 -21.79 -35.08 -21.05
N VAL A 432 -20.91 -34.11 -21.26
CA VAL A 432 -21.28 -32.70 -21.38
C VAL A 432 -20.92 -32.18 -22.76
N GLU A 433 -21.85 -31.47 -23.39
CA GLU A 433 -21.65 -30.83 -24.68
C GLU A 433 -21.72 -29.32 -24.54
N PHE A 434 -20.76 -28.63 -25.12
CA PHE A 434 -20.74 -27.18 -25.19
C PHE A 434 -20.80 -26.70 -26.64
N GLU A 435 -21.64 -25.70 -26.90
CA GLU A 435 -21.75 -25.02 -28.17
C GLU A 435 -21.74 -23.49 -27.99
N SER A 436 -20.89 -22.79 -28.74
CA SER A 436 -20.92 -21.33 -28.85
C SER A 436 -21.32 -20.96 -30.29
N LYS A 437 -22.60 -20.64 -30.49
CA LYS A 437 -23.18 -20.45 -31.81
C LYS A 437 -22.66 -19.20 -32.53
N ASP A 438 -22.33 -18.16 -31.79
CA ASP A 438 -21.80 -16.89 -32.33
C ASP A 438 -20.37 -17.00 -32.88
N ILE A 439 -19.59 -17.99 -32.43
CA ILE A 439 -18.24 -18.29 -32.96
C ILE A 439 -18.19 -19.61 -33.72
N GLY A 440 -19.28 -20.36 -33.77
CA GLY A 440 -19.40 -21.58 -34.54
C GLY A 440 -18.53 -22.75 -34.05
N VAL A 441 -18.35 -22.87 -32.73
CA VAL A 441 -17.54 -23.94 -32.11
C VAL A 441 -18.40 -24.84 -31.25
N TYR A 442 -17.99 -26.12 -31.17
CA TYR A 442 -18.66 -27.19 -30.43
C TYR A 442 -17.63 -28.12 -29.85
N THR A 443 -17.87 -28.68 -28.66
CA THR A 443 -17.02 -29.69 -28.03
C THR A 443 -17.83 -30.61 -27.13
N THR A 444 -17.32 -31.84 -26.95
CA THR A 444 -17.80 -32.79 -25.95
C THR A 444 -16.75 -32.95 -24.88
N VAL A 445 -17.18 -33.04 -23.63
CA VAL A 445 -16.33 -33.17 -22.43
C VAL A 445 -16.75 -34.43 -21.66
N ASP A 446 -15.77 -35.27 -21.35
CA ASP A 446 -16.00 -36.56 -20.72
C ASP A 446 -15.38 -36.70 -19.33
N SER A 447 -14.76 -35.63 -18.81
CA SER A 447 -14.09 -35.65 -17.51
C SER A 447 -14.30 -34.37 -16.67
N ALA A 448 -14.30 -34.49 -15.37
CA ALA A 448 -14.33 -33.35 -14.45
C ALA A 448 -13.08 -32.47 -14.58
N ALA A 449 -11.92 -33.06 -14.80
CA ALA A 449 -10.66 -32.34 -14.95
C ALA A 449 -10.66 -31.38 -16.14
N GLU A 450 -11.26 -31.77 -17.29
CA GLU A 450 -11.42 -30.89 -18.44
C GLU A 450 -12.33 -29.66 -18.12
N ILE A 451 -13.37 -29.86 -17.29
CA ILE A 451 -14.25 -28.74 -16.86
C ILE A 451 -13.50 -27.85 -15.87
N GLN A 452 -12.71 -28.41 -14.96
CA GLN A 452 -11.92 -27.67 -13.98
C GLN A 452 -10.82 -26.81 -14.63
N ASP A 453 -10.35 -27.14 -15.84
CA ASP A 453 -9.45 -26.32 -16.65
C ASP A 453 -10.21 -25.16 -17.35
N CYS A 454 -10.83 -24.29 -16.55
CA CYS A 454 -11.56 -23.11 -17.03
C CYS A 454 -10.78 -21.80 -16.92
N HIS A 455 -9.54 -21.86 -16.42
CA HIS A 455 -8.70 -20.67 -16.22
C HIS A 455 -7.95 -20.23 -17.50
N ASN A 456 -7.95 -21.06 -18.54
CA ASN A 456 -7.24 -20.77 -19.77
C ASN A 456 -8.00 -19.67 -20.56
N PRO A 457 -7.42 -18.47 -20.72
CA PRO A 457 -8.10 -17.36 -21.42
C PRO A 457 -8.27 -17.60 -22.92
N TYR A 458 -7.62 -18.61 -23.49
CA TYR A 458 -7.73 -19.01 -24.89
C TYR A 458 -8.76 -20.13 -25.12
N ASP A 459 -9.33 -20.68 -24.03
CA ASP A 459 -10.39 -21.69 -24.15
C ASP A 459 -11.71 -21.02 -24.52
N SER A 460 -12.26 -21.39 -25.68
CA SER A 460 -13.54 -20.89 -26.15
C SER A 460 -14.72 -21.27 -25.25
N PHE A 461 -14.55 -22.27 -24.38
CA PHE A 461 -15.56 -22.80 -23.49
C PHE A 461 -15.30 -22.52 -22.02
N ALA A 462 -14.30 -21.67 -21.68
CA ALA A 462 -14.00 -21.31 -20.29
C ALA A 462 -15.25 -20.86 -19.52
N LEU A 463 -16.11 -20.04 -20.13
CA LEU A 463 -17.36 -19.57 -19.55
C LEU A 463 -18.34 -20.71 -19.27
N HIS A 464 -18.52 -21.66 -20.19
CA HIS A 464 -19.41 -22.81 -20.03
C HIS A 464 -18.95 -23.73 -18.92
N LYS A 465 -17.63 -24.01 -18.86
CA LYS A 465 -16.98 -24.79 -17.82
C LYS A 465 -17.16 -24.15 -16.45
N ALA A 466 -16.84 -22.85 -16.35
CA ALA A 466 -16.99 -22.08 -15.12
C ALA A 466 -18.44 -22.03 -14.62
N ALA A 467 -19.44 -22.00 -15.50
CA ALA A 467 -20.84 -22.04 -15.13
C ALA A 467 -21.23 -23.33 -14.41
N LEU A 468 -20.74 -24.49 -14.87
CA LEU A 468 -21.00 -25.77 -14.22
C LEU A 468 -20.33 -25.86 -12.83
N ILE A 469 -19.13 -25.30 -12.71
CA ILE A 469 -18.41 -25.21 -11.44
C ILE A 469 -19.13 -24.27 -10.48
N ALA A 470 -19.44 -23.07 -10.93
CA ALA A 470 -20.08 -22.04 -10.08
C ALA A 470 -21.49 -22.46 -9.62
N CYS A 471 -22.22 -23.20 -10.42
CA CYS A 471 -23.50 -23.79 -10.02
C CYS A 471 -23.35 -25.03 -9.10
N GLY A 472 -22.12 -25.46 -8.76
CA GLY A 472 -21.86 -26.57 -7.86
C GLY A 472 -22.07 -27.95 -8.48
N ILE A 473 -22.13 -28.08 -9.81
CA ILE A 473 -22.25 -29.39 -10.47
C ILE A 473 -20.92 -30.14 -10.43
N ILE A 474 -19.84 -29.45 -10.74
CA ILE A 474 -18.46 -29.96 -10.66
C ILE A 474 -17.72 -29.19 -9.56
N PRO A 475 -17.02 -29.85 -8.65
CA PRO A 475 -16.24 -29.17 -7.62
C PRO A 475 -15.06 -28.37 -8.23
N VAL A 476 -14.64 -27.31 -7.51
CA VAL A 476 -13.61 -26.39 -8.02
C VAL A 476 -12.24 -27.06 -8.18
N LYS A 477 -11.81 -27.85 -7.21
CA LYS A 477 -10.43 -28.41 -7.12
C LYS A 477 -10.38 -29.89 -6.70
N GLU A 478 -11.48 -30.45 -6.21
CA GLU A 478 -11.49 -31.82 -5.68
C GLU A 478 -11.61 -32.84 -6.84
N GLU A 479 -10.99 -34.00 -6.68
CA GLU A 479 -11.23 -35.13 -7.60
C GLU A 479 -12.72 -35.54 -7.53
N ALA A 480 -13.35 -35.65 -8.69
CA ALA A 480 -14.76 -35.99 -8.78
C ALA A 480 -15.00 -37.09 -9.81
N ASP A 481 -15.82 -38.07 -9.43
CA ASP A 481 -16.32 -39.07 -10.37
C ASP A 481 -17.38 -38.46 -11.27
N PHE A 482 -16.94 -38.00 -12.43
CA PHE A 482 -17.77 -37.33 -13.42
C PHE A 482 -18.97 -38.16 -13.85
N GLN A 483 -18.80 -39.45 -14.10
CA GLN A 483 -19.85 -40.37 -14.53
C GLN A 483 -20.90 -40.58 -13.43
N GLU A 484 -20.46 -40.71 -12.17
CA GLU A 484 -21.36 -40.85 -11.02
C GLU A 484 -22.17 -39.56 -10.79
N ILE A 485 -21.54 -38.37 -10.98
CA ILE A 485 -22.25 -37.08 -10.89
C ILE A 485 -23.38 -37.04 -11.91
N LEU A 486 -23.11 -37.27 -13.20
CA LEU A 486 -24.11 -37.21 -14.27
C LEU A 486 -25.21 -38.28 -14.13
N LYS A 487 -24.82 -39.50 -13.69
CA LYS A 487 -25.77 -40.57 -13.41
C LYS A 487 -26.72 -40.21 -12.29
N ARG A 488 -26.21 -39.63 -11.21
CA ARG A 488 -27.01 -39.17 -10.05
C ARG A 488 -27.94 -38.02 -10.47
N MET A 489 -27.49 -37.15 -11.36
CA MET A 489 -28.30 -36.05 -11.92
C MET A 489 -29.41 -36.55 -12.86
N GLY A 490 -29.25 -37.72 -13.48
CA GLY A 490 -30.22 -38.34 -14.36
C GLY A 490 -30.00 -38.08 -15.86
N GLY A 491 -28.77 -37.75 -16.26
CA GLY A 491 -28.40 -37.55 -17.67
C GLY A 491 -27.18 -36.63 -17.85
N GLY A 492 -26.72 -36.48 -19.09
CA GLY A 492 -25.74 -35.51 -19.48
C GLY A 492 -26.34 -34.11 -19.69
N ILE A 493 -25.47 -33.15 -19.98
CA ILE A 493 -25.85 -31.74 -20.14
C ILE A 493 -25.35 -31.20 -21.49
N TYR A 494 -26.24 -30.61 -22.25
CA TYR A 494 -25.88 -29.75 -23.38
C TYR A 494 -26.11 -28.30 -22.96
N LEU A 495 -25.08 -27.46 -23.11
CA LEU A 495 -25.13 -26.02 -22.83
C LEU A 495 -24.69 -25.24 -24.08
N SER A 496 -25.61 -24.50 -24.65
CA SER A 496 -25.38 -23.66 -25.83
C SER A 496 -25.51 -22.19 -25.47
N THR A 497 -24.64 -21.38 -26.03
CA THR A 497 -24.64 -19.92 -25.83
C THR A 497 -24.69 -19.19 -27.18
N GLN A 498 -25.34 -18.02 -27.19
CA GLN A 498 -25.41 -17.16 -28.36
C GLN A 498 -25.57 -15.68 -27.97
N VAL A 499 -24.81 -14.80 -28.62
CA VAL A 499 -25.02 -13.35 -28.56
C VAL A 499 -25.38 -12.84 -29.96
N TYR A 500 -26.63 -12.50 -30.15
CA TYR A 500 -27.16 -12.11 -31.47
C TYR A 500 -26.76 -10.69 -31.86
N GLY A 501 -25.99 -10.59 -32.96
CA GLY A 501 -25.76 -9.32 -33.65
C GLY A 501 -25.02 -8.26 -32.89
N VAL A 502 -24.48 -8.55 -31.72
CA VAL A 502 -23.68 -7.59 -30.91
C VAL A 502 -22.18 -7.82 -31.14
N PRO A 503 -21.43 -6.83 -31.60
CA PRO A 503 -19.99 -6.96 -31.79
C PRO A 503 -19.26 -7.30 -30.51
N LYS A 504 -18.24 -8.18 -30.57
CA LYS A 504 -17.34 -8.42 -29.42
C LYS A 504 -16.66 -7.12 -29.03
N GLY A 505 -16.55 -6.87 -27.72
CA GLY A 505 -15.96 -5.63 -27.21
C GLY A 505 -16.88 -4.42 -27.37
N SER A 506 -18.18 -4.62 -27.50
CA SER A 506 -19.21 -3.57 -27.65
C SER A 506 -19.35 -2.64 -26.43
N GLY A 507 -18.89 -3.07 -25.25
CA GLY A 507 -19.10 -2.35 -24.00
C GLY A 507 -20.50 -2.47 -23.39
N LEU A 508 -21.33 -3.39 -23.90
CA LEU A 508 -22.72 -3.61 -23.44
C LEU A 508 -22.88 -4.74 -22.40
N GLY A 509 -21.76 -5.22 -21.82
CA GLY A 509 -21.76 -6.22 -20.75
C GLY A 509 -22.09 -7.65 -21.18
N THR A 510 -22.05 -7.96 -22.48
CA THR A 510 -22.51 -9.22 -23.03
C THR A 510 -21.87 -10.47 -22.41
N SER A 511 -20.59 -10.42 -22.00
CA SER A 511 -19.89 -11.56 -21.40
C SER A 511 -20.47 -11.92 -20.02
N SER A 512 -20.52 -10.96 -19.11
CA SER A 512 -21.02 -11.16 -17.75
C SER A 512 -22.55 -11.45 -17.73
N ILE A 513 -23.29 -10.86 -18.67
CA ILE A 513 -24.73 -11.18 -18.85
C ILE A 513 -24.90 -12.61 -19.34
N LEU A 514 -24.02 -13.09 -20.23
CA LEU A 514 -24.01 -14.48 -20.69
C LEU A 514 -23.71 -15.46 -19.57
N SER A 515 -22.76 -15.11 -18.69
CA SER A 515 -22.49 -15.84 -17.43
C SER A 515 -23.76 -15.93 -16.57
N GLY A 516 -24.46 -14.81 -16.41
CA GLY A 516 -25.74 -14.75 -15.68
C GLY A 516 -26.85 -15.59 -16.30
N ALA A 517 -26.94 -15.58 -17.62
CA ALA A 517 -27.92 -16.43 -18.35
C ALA A 517 -27.62 -17.92 -18.12
N CYS A 518 -26.36 -18.34 -18.22
CA CYS A 518 -25.92 -19.72 -17.94
C CYS A 518 -26.29 -20.17 -16.54
N VAL A 519 -25.90 -19.37 -15.51
CA VAL A 519 -26.22 -19.66 -14.10
C VAL A 519 -27.74 -19.79 -13.90
N LYS A 520 -28.52 -18.83 -14.39
CA LYS A 520 -29.97 -18.84 -14.26
C LYS A 520 -30.58 -20.06 -14.96
N GLY A 521 -30.16 -20.35 -16.19
CA GLY A 521 -30.65 -21.48 -16.96
C GLY A 521 -30.29 -22.83 -16.33
N ILE A 522 -29.10 -22.99 -15.79
CA ILE A 522 -28.67 -24.22 -15.09
C ILE A 522 -29.52 -24.43 -13.84
N PHE A 523 -29.72 -23.39 -12.99
CA PHE A 523 -30.56 -23.54 -11.80
C PHE A 523 -32.02 -23.88 -12.16
N GLU A 524 -32.60 -23.25 -13.17
CA GLU A 524 -33.94 -23.61 -13.65
C GLU A 524 -33.99 -25.05 -14.17
N PHE A 525 -32.98 -25.51 -14.89
CA PHE A 525 -32.86 -26.88 -15.42
C PHE A 525 -32.78 -27.91 -14.30
N LEU A 526 -32.15 -27.55 -13.18
CA LEU A 526 -32.06 -28.37 -11.97
C LEU A 526 -33.24 -28.19 -11.01
N GLY A 527 -34.25 -27.36 -11.38
CA GLY A 527 -35.39 -27.08 -10.51
C GLY A 527 -35.05 -26.35 -9.22
N GLN A 528 -33.95 -25.61 -9.22
CA GLN A 528 -33.51 -24.81 -8.07
C GLN A 528 -34.08 -23.39 -8.19
N GLU A 529 -35.01 -23.05 -7.30
CA GLU A 529 -35.46 -21.68 -7.18
C GLU A 529 -34.40 -20.85 -6.49
N ARG A 530 -33.87 -19.84 -7.20
CA ARG A 530 -32.86 -18.91 -6.68
C ARG A 530 -33.36 -17.48 -6.82
N THR A 531 -33.10 -16.68 -5.81
CA THR A 531 -33.36 -15.24 -5.89
C THR A 531 -32.34 -14.57 -6.81
N ASP A 532 -32.68 -13.40 -7.37
CA ASP A 532 -31.73 -12.63 -8.18
C ASP A 532 -30.42 -12.35 -7.43
N ALA A 533 -30.49 -12.06 -6.12
CA ALA A 533 -29.31 -11.80 -5.28
C ALA A 533 -28.38 -13.02 -5.21
N GLU A 534 -28.93 -14.24 -5.05
CA GLU A 534 -28.13 -15.48 -5.06
C GLU A 534 -27.50 -15.71 -6.44
N ILE A 535 -28.21 -15.40 -7.52
CA ILE A 535 -27.68 -15.51 -8.88
C ILE A 535 -26.52 -14.53 -9.08
N TYR A 536 -26.64 -13.26 -8.59
CA TYR A 536 -25.53 -12.29 -8.68
C TYR A 536 -24.28 -12.77 -7.96
N ASP A 537 -24.43 -13.34 -6.76
CA ASP A 537 -23.31 -13.88 -5.96
C ASP A 537 -22.61 -15.03 -6.69
N VAL A 538 -23.38 -15.95 -7.29
CA VAL A 538 -22.83 -17.08 -8.06
C VAL A 538 -22.13 -16.60 -9.33
N VAL A 539 -22.70 -15.61 -10.04
CA VAL A 539 -22.06 -15.05 -11.26
C VAL A 539 -20.77 -14.32 -10.91
N LEU A 540 -20.75 -13.57 -9.79
CA LEU A 540 -19.52 -12.94 -9.32
C LEU A 540 -18.44 -14.00 -9.02
N GLY A 541 -18.81 -15.10 -8.35
CA GLY A 541 -17.92 -16.24 -8.10
C GLY A 541 -17.42 -16.89 -9.40
N MET A 542 -18.30 -17.06 -10.39
CA MET A 542 -17.96 -17.60 -11.70
C MET A 542 -16.91 -16.73 -12.43
N GLU A 543 -17.07 -15.40 -12.40
CA GLU A 543 -16.10 -14.49 -13.01
C GLU A 543 -14.76 -14.51 -12.32
N GLN A 544 -14.73 -14.69 -10.99
CA GLN A 544 -13.48 -14.86 -10.26
C GLN A 544 -12.79 -16.19 -10.58
N ILE A 545 -13.56 -17.29 -10.74
CA ILE A 545 -13.03 -18.58 -11.21
C ILE A 545 -12.33 -18.41 -12.56
N MET A 546 -12.88 -17.61 -13.48
CA MET A 546 -12.28 -17.32 -14.77
C MET A 546 -11.16 -16.26 -14.72
N SER A 547 -10.82 -15.72 -13.54
CA SER A 547 -9.81 -14.67 -13.35
C SER A 547 -10.04 -13.40 -14.18
N THR A 548 -11.30 -13.03 -14.44
CA THR A 548 -11.62 -11.83 -15.25
C THR A 548 -11.42 -10.52 -14.51
N GLY A 549 -11.49 -10.54 -13.18
CA GLY A 549 -11.24 -9.37 -12.30
C GLY A 549 -12.24 -8.21 -12.48
N GLY A 550 -13.38 -8.44 -13.10
CA GLY A 550 -14.42 -7.44 -13.37
C GLY A 550 -15.21 -7.01 -12.14
N GLY A 551 -15.99 -5.92 -12.29
CA GLY A 551 -16.97 -5.48 -11.31
C GLY A 551 -18.30 -6.22 -11.47
N TRP A 552 -19.28 -5.87 -10.63
CA TRP A 552 -20.59 -6.55 -10.57
C TRP A 552 -21.71 -5.85 -11.38
N GLN A 553 -21.42 -4.76 -12.08
CA GLN A 553 -22.47 -3.96 -12.76
C GLN A 553 -23.15 -4.68 -13.94
N ASP A 554 -22.42 -5.54 -14.64
CA ASP A 554 -22.85 -6.09 -15.94
C ASP A 554 -23.91 -7.18 -15.76
N GLN A 555 -23.64 -8.13 -14.87
CA GLN A 555 -24.57 -9.22 -14.58
C GLN A 555 -25.89 -8.70 -14.03
N VAL A 556 -25.85 -7.77 -13.07
CA VAL A 556 -27.06 -7.15 -12.52
C VAL A 556 -27.82 -6.39 -13.63
N GLY A 557 -27.06 -5.69 -14.49
CA GLY A 557 -27.60 -4.92 -15.59
C GLY A 557 -28.49 -5.73 -16.55
N GLY A 558 -28.09 -6.96 -16.86
CA GLY A 558 -28.82 -7.85 -17.77
C GLY A 558 -29.84 -8.75 -17.08
N LEU A 559 -29.55 -9.23 -15.86
CA LEU A 559 -30.45 -10.10 -15.11
C LEU A 559 -31.71 -9.39 -14.58
N THR A 560 -31.57 -8.10 -14.23
CA THR A 560 -32.69 -7.29 -13.75
C THR A 560 -33.10 -6.25 -14.79
N GLU A 561 -34.33 -6.29 -15.25
CA GLU A 561 -34.89 -5.32 -16.19
C GLU A 561 -35.16 -3.97 -15.51
N GLY A 562 -35.27 -2.93 -16.33
CA GLY A 562 -35.57 -1.57 -15.90
C GLY A 562 -34.31 -0.72 -15.69
N ILE A 563 -34.53 0.51 -15.23
CA ILE A 563 -33.47 1.40 -14.74
C ILE A 563 -33.22 1.07 -13.25
N LYS A 564 -31.97 0.99 -12.86
CA LYS A 564 -31.64 0.63 -11.47
C LYS A 564 -30.35 1.28 -10.99
N LEU A 565 -30.38 1.66 -9.72
CA LEU A 565 -29.19 2.03 -8.97
C LEU A 565 -28.73 0.81 -8.18
N ILE A 566 -27.48 0.43 -8.37
CA ILE A 566 -26.85 -0.70 -7.70
C ILE A 566 -25.81 -0.14 -6.76
N SER A 567 -25.80 -0.58 -5.52
CA SER A 567 -24.82 -0.11 -4.52
C SER A 567 -24.31 -1.23 -3.65
N THR A 568 -23.08 -1.03 -3.13
CA THR A 568 -22.48 -1.91 -2.12
C THR A 568 -21.88 -1.08 -0.99
N LYS A 569 -21.79 -1.70 0.19
CA LYS A 569 -21.01 -1.16 1.31
C LYS A 569 -19.55 -1.62 1.21
N PRO A 570 -18.60 -0.91 1.86
CA PRO A 570 -17.23 -1.40 2.02
C PRO A 570 -17.21 -2.79 2.67
N GLY A 571 -16.33 -3.65 2.19
CA GLY A 571 -16.13 -5.03 2.67
C GLY A 571 -15.63 -5.93 1.54
N ILE A 572 -14.93 -7.01 1.87
CA ILE A 572 -14.52 -8.01 0.87
C ILE A 572 -15.78 -8.70 0.33
N ALA A 573 -16.68 -9.12 1.22
CA ALA A 573 -18.00 -9.61 0.83
C ALA A 573 -18.84 -8.45 0.27
N GLN A 574 -19.07 -8.48 -1.04
CA GLN A 574 -19.93 -7.51 -1.71
C GLN A 574 -21.39 -7.97 -1.66
N ASN A 575 -22.22 -7.29 -0.88
CA ASN A 575 -23.66 -7.51 -0.83
C ASN A 575 -24.34 -6.43 -1.66
N LEU A 576 -24.92 -6.84 -2.80
CA LEU A 576 -25.53 -5.93 -3.76
C LEU A 576 -26.91 -5.46 -3.28
N VAL A 577 -27.13 -4.17 -3.27
CA VAL A 577 -28.45 -3.55 -3.08
C VAL A 577 -28.87 -2.99 -4.44
N VAL A 578 -29.96 -3.53 -4.99
CA VAL A 578 -30.48 -3.15 -6.30
C VAL A 578 -31.81 -2.42 -6.11
N GLU A 579 -31.84 -1.15 -6.45
CA GLU A 579 -33.02 -0.29 -6.34
C GLU A 579 -33.50 0.07 -7.74
N LYS A 580 -34.71 -0.40 -8.13
CA LYS A 580 -35.35 0.00 -9.39
C LYS A 580 -35.79 1.46 -9.27
N ILE A 581 -35.59 2.21 -10.35
CA ILE A 581 -35.94 3.61 -10.43
C ILE A 581 -37.29 3.75 -11.12
N GLU A 582 -38.25 4.31 -10.40
CA GLU A 582 -39.57 4.63 -10.95
C GLU A 582 -39.54 6.05 -11.52
N MET A 583 -39.88 6.17 -12.82
CA MET A 583 -39.93 7.45 -13.51
C MET A 583 -41.40 7.84 -13.81
N PRO A 584 -41.73 9.15 -13.87
CA PRO A 584 -42.99 9.61 -14.43
C PRO A 584 -43.15 9.16 -15.89
N GLU A 585 -44.35 8.84 -16.30
CA GLU A 585 -44.65 8.33 -17.68
C GLU A 585 -44.18 9.31 -18.78
N GLU A 586 -44.31 10.62 -18.54
CA GLU A 586 -43.82 11.66 -19.46
C GLU A 586 -42.28 11.61 -19.59
N GLY A 587 -41.56 11.46 -18.47
CA GLY A 587 -40.10 11.30 -18.48
C GLY A 587 -39.66 10.01 -19.18
N LYS A 588 -40.35 8.89 -18.95
CA LYS A 588 -40.07 7.63 -19.69
C LYS A 588 -40.22 7.80 -21.20
N LYS A 589 -41.31 8.49 -21.63
CA LYS A 589 -41.52 8.77 -23.03
C LYS A 589 -40.42 9.65 -23.59
N GLU A 590 -40.12 10.77 -22.96
CA GLU A 590 -39.05 11.70 -23.37
C GLU A 590 -37.71 10.99 -23.44
N LEU A 591 -37.34 10.18 -22.43
CA LEU A 591 -36.11 9.42 -22.44
C LEU A 591 -36.01 8.45 -23.60
N LYS A 592 -37.07 7.70 -23.90
CA LYS A 592 -37.13 6.76 -25.06
C LYS A 592 -36.99 7.47 -26.39
N GLU A 593 -37.59 8.65 -26.55
CA GLU A 593 -37.51 9.46 -27.75
C GLU A 593 -36.12 10.04 -27.97
N ARG A 594 -35.50 10.56 -26.91
CA ARG A 594 -34.22 11.27 -26.98
C ARG A 594 -32.98 10.37 -26.85
N PHE A 595 -33.10 9.19 -26.28
CA PHE A 595 -31.98 8.25 -26.15
C PHE A 595 -31.65 7.62 -27.50
N ALA A 596 -30.39 7.70 -27.92
CA ALA A 596 -29.89 7.02 -29.10
C ALA A 596 -28.53 6.33 -28.81
N LEU A 597 -28.29 5.27 -29.60
CA LEU A 597 -27.08 4.45 -29.46
C LEU A 597 -26.31 4.48 -30.78
N ILE A 598 -25.07 4.97 -30.75
CA ILE A 598 -24.21 5.08 -31.94
C ILE A 598 -23.11 4.01 -31.82
N TYR A 599 -23.03 3.12 -32.80
CA TYR A 599 -21.88 2.22 -32.95
C TYR A 599 -20.72 2.96 -33.61
N THR A 600 -19.52 2.87 -33.00
CA THR A 600 -18.34 3.61 -33.50
C THR A 600 -17.65 2.98 -34.70
N GLY A 601 -18.16 1.85 -35.22
CA GLY A 601 -17.47 1.09 -36.26
C GLY A 601 -16.20 0.35 -35.78
N GLN A 602 -15.79 0.59 -34.57
CA GLN A 602 -14.55 0.06 -34.00
C GLN A 602 -14.84 -0.94 -32.89
N ARG A 603 -14.14 -2.07 -32.93
CA ARG A 603 -14.03 -2.95 -31.77
C ARG A 603 -13.04 -2.35 -30.81
N ARG A 604 -13.34 -2.41 -29.52
CA ARG A 604 -12.41 -2.02 -28.48
C ARG A 604 -11.13 -2.86 -28.61
N LEU A 605 -9.97 -2.19 -28.68
CA LEU A 605 -8.67 -2.84 -28.54
C LEU A 605 -8.53 -3.32 -27.09
N ALA A 606 -8.12 -4.58 -26.91
CA ALA A 606 -7.80 -5.14 -25.61
C ALA A 606 -6.55 -4.41 -25.07
N ARG A 607 -6.76 -3.28 -24.40
CA ARG A 607 -5.73 -2.63 -23.57
C ARG A 607 -5.85 -3.15 -22.15
N ASN A 608 -4.77 -3.07 -21.41
CA ASN A 608 -4.76 -3.37 -19.99
C ASN A 608 -5.41 -2.25 -19.14
N LEU A 609 -6.57 -1.72 -19.65
CA LEU A 609 -7.28 -0.59 -19.05
C LEU A 609 -7.64 -0.83 -17.58
N LEU A 610 -8.02 -2.07 -17.27
CA LEU A 610 -8.31 -2.44 -15.88
C LEU A 610 -7.09 -2.21 -14.98
N ARG A 611 -5.91 -2.64 -15.41
CA ARG A 611 -4.67 -2.45 -14.64
C ARG A 611 -4.30 -0.98 -14.49
N ASP A 612 -4.51 -0.16 -15.52
CA ASP A 612 -4.18 1.27 -15.47
C ASP A 612 -5.11 2.04 -14.51
N VAL A 613 -6.43 1.78 -14.56
CA VAL A 613 -7.41 2.40 -13.66
C VAL A 613 -7.22 1.92 -12.22
N VAL A 614 -7.13 0.61 -12.02
CA VAL A 614 -6.91 0.01 -10.69
C VAL A 614 -5.58 0.44 -10.11
N GLY A 615 -4.50 0.46 -10.92
CA GLY A 615 -3.19 0.95 -10.51
C GLY A 615 -3.20 2.42 -10.09
N GLY A 616 -3.97 3.28 -10.78
CA GLY A 616 -4.19 4.67 -10.39
C GLY A 616 -4.85 4.80 -9.02
N TYR A 617 -5.81 3.94 -8.71
CA TYR A 617 -6.47 3.88 -7.41
C TYR A 617 -5.53 3.35 -6.30
N ILE A 618 -4.90 2.19 -6.52
CA ILE A 618 -3.96 1.57 -5.55
C ILE A 618 -2.82 2.54 -5.23
N GLY A 619 -2.29 3.21 -6.26
CA GLY A 619 -1.22 4.20 -6.13
C GLY A 619 -1.64 5.52 -5.51
N SER A 620 -2.92 5.68 -5.13
CA SER A 620 -3.49 6.92 -4.57
C SER A 620 -3.28 8.14 -5.48
N ARG A 621 -3.42 7.96 -6.82
CA ARG A 621 -3.33 9.06 -7.78
C ARG A 621 -4.47 10.07 -7.51
N PRO A 622 -4.17 11.36 -7.27
CA PRO A 622 -5.19 12.34 -6.87
C PRO A 622 -6.36 12.44 -7.85
N GLU A 623 -6.08 12.43 -9.16
CA GLU A 623 -7.09 12.48 -10.22
C GLU A 623 -7.99 11.25 -10.20
N SER A 624 -7.43 10.06 -10.00
CA SER A 624 -8.19 8.80 -9.94
C SER A 624 -9.10 8.75 -8.70
N LEU A 625 -8.58 9.15 -7.54
CA LEU A 625 -9.37 9.21 -6.30
C LEU A 625 -10.51 10.22 -6.41
N LYS A 626 -10.24 11.40 -7.00
CA LYS A 626 -11.25 12.44 -7.25
C LYS A 626 -12.31 11.94 -8.20
N ALA A 627 -11.92 11.39 -9.35
CA ALA A 627 -12.85 10.89 -10.36
C ALA A 627 -13.79 9.83 -9.80
N LEU A 628 -13.27 8.78 -9.14
CA LEU A 628 -14.08 7.72 -8.55
C LEU A 628 -15.05 8.23 -7.49
N LYS A 629 -14.62 9.18 -6.64
CA LYS A 629 -15.50 9.80 -5.65
C LYS A 629 -16.63 10.60 -6.30
N GLU A 630 -16.34 11.41 -7.30
CA GLU A 630 -17.31 12.24 -7.99
C GLU A 630 -18.26 11.41 -8.87
N MET A 631 -17.78 10.32 -9.51
CA MET A 631 -18.62 9.39 -10.28
C MET A 631 -19.73 8.78 -9.42
N LYS A 632 -19.47 8.42 -8.18
CA LYS A 632 -20.50 7.93 -7.24
C LYS A 632 -21.56 8.99 -6.97
N ALA A 633 -21.14 10.22 -6.72
CA ALA A 633 -22.06 11.33 -6.48
C ALA A 633 -22.93 11.62 -7.72
N VAL A 634 -22.32 11.66 -8.90
CA VAL A 634 -23.03 11.89 -10.18
C VAL A 634 -24.05 10.79 -10.44
N ALA A 635 -23.73 9.50 -10.18
CA ALA A 635 -24.70 8.40 -10.35
C ALA A 635 -25.94 8.58 -9.45
N VAL A 636 -25.76 9.06 -8.22
CA VAL A 636 -26.88 9.36 -7.30
C VAL A 636 -27.69 10.58 -7.78
N LEU A 637 -27.05 11.61 -8.29
CA LEU A 637 -27.74 12.77 -8.86
C LEU A 637 -28.52 12.40 -10.10
N MET A 638 -27.98 11.56 -10.98
CA MET A 638 -28.70 11.02 -12.15
C MET A 638 -29.95 10.25 -11.74
N ARG A 639 -29.91 9.45 -10.67
CA ARG A 639 -31.10 8.81 -10.11
C ARG A 639 -32.20 9.83 -9.82
N PHE A 640 -31.89 10.90 -9.09
CA PHE A 640 -32.88 11.92 -8.72
C PHE A 640 -33.43 12.64 -9.95
N ALA A 641 -32.59 12.96 -10.96
CA ALA A 641 -33.04 13.56 -12.20
C ALA A 641 -34.07 12.64 -12.92
N LEU A 642 -33.79 11.34 -13.01
CA LEU A 642 -34.69 10.37 -13.61
C LEU A 642 -36.00 10.16 -12.82
N GLU A 643 -35.94 10.11 -11.48
CA GLU A 643 -37.13 10.02 -10.62
C GLU A 643 -38.04 11.26 -10.76
N GLN A 644 -37.48 12.42 -11.11
CA GLN A 644 -38.23 13.64 -11.39
C GLN A 644 -38.66 13.75 -12.85
N GLY A 645 -38.14 12.90 -13.75
CA GLY A 645 -38.39 12.97 -15.19
C GLY A 645 -37.61 14.12 -15.88
N ASP A 646 -36.57 14.67 -15.22
CA ASP A 646 -35.75 15.75 -15.77
C ASP A 646 -34.62 15.18 -16.66
N ILE A 647 -34.93 15.04 -17.94
CA ILE A 647 -34.00 14.46 -18.91
C ILE A 647 -32.89 15.46 -19.30
N ASP A 648 -33.13 16.77 -19.16
CA ASP A 648 -32.13 17.80 -19.44
C ASP A 648 -31.00 17.76 -18.37
N GLU A 649 -31.37 17.72 -17.07
CA GLU A 649 -30.41 17.54 -16.00
C GLU A 649 -29.66 16.19 -16.10
N PHE A 650 -30.39 15.13 -16.46
CA PHE A 650 -29.76 13.82 -16.71
C PHE A 650 -28.71 13.90 -17.82
N ALA A 651 -28.97 14.62 -18.91
CA ALA A 651 -28.02 14.78 -20.02
C ALA A 651 -26.76 15.57 -19.58
N GLU A 652 -26.92 16.61 -18.76
CA GLU A 652 -25.77 17.34 -18.19
C GLU A 652 -24.92 16.46 -17.28
N LEU A 653 -25.55 15.64 -16.44
CA LEU A 653 -24.86 14.69 -15.56
C LEU A 653 -24.11 13.61 -16.36
N LEU A 654 -24.64 13.15 -17.51
CA LEU A 654 -23.91 12.27 -18.43
C LEU A 654 -22.63 12.94 -18.95
N ASN A 655 -22.68 14.21 -19.31
CA ASN A 655 -21.50 14.95 -19.74
C ASN A 655 -20.48 15.14 -18.62
N GLN A 656 -20.93 15.32 -17.38
CA GLN A 656 -20.03 15.36 -16.21
C GLN A 656 -19.36 13.99 -16.02
N HIS A 657 -20.13 12.91 -16.08
CA HIS A 657 -19.58 11.56 -15.95
C HIS A 657 -18.59 11.23 -17.08
N TRP A 658 -18.86 11.67 -18.32
CA TRP A 658 -17.92 11.56 -19.43
C TRP A 658 -16.56 12.22 -19.12
N LYS A 659 -16.58 13.46 -18.62
CA LYS A 659 -15.34 14.17 -18.24
C LYS A 659 -14.57 13.43 -17.15
N LEU A 660 -15.27 12.87 -16.15
CA LEU A 660 -14.65 12.09 -15.06
C LEU A 660 -14.03 10.80 -15.60
N SER A 661 -14.70 10.13 -16.56
CA SER A 661 -14.16 8.92 -17.19
C SER A 661 -12.88 9.21 -17.99
N CYS A 662 -12.85 10.31 -18.75
CA CYS A 662 -11.65 10.75 -19.46
C CYS A 662 -10.50 11.19 -18.50
N MET A 663 -10.85 11.72 -17.31
CA MET A 663 -9.86 12.04 -16.27
C MET A 663 -9.28 10.78 -15.62
N LEU A 664 -10.12 9.75 -15.44
CA LEU A 664 -9.71 8.48 -14.85
C LEU A 664 -8.79 7.71 -15.80
N ASP A 665 -9.15 7.66 -17.08
CA ASP A 665 -8.39 7.02 -18.15
C ASP A 665 -8.46 7.78 -19.47
N ALA A 666 -7.31 8.22 -19.96
CA ALA A 666 -7.20 8.91 -21.25
C ALA A 666 -7.60 8.03 -22.44
N GLY A 667 -7.56 6.71 -22.30
CA GLY A 667 -8.00 5.75 -23.32
C GLY A 667 -9.51 5.60 -23.42
N THR A 668 -10.30 6.26 -22.58
CA THR A 668 -11.77 6.30 -22.66
C THR A 668 -12.22 6.86 -24.00
N THR A 669 -11.53 7.84 -24.56
CA THR A 669 -11.78 8.39 -25.91
C THR A 669 -10.62 8.12 -26.86
N ASN A 670 -10.86 8.36 -28.15
CA ASN A 670 -9.86 8.37 -29.21
C ASN A 670 -10.31 9.28 -30.35
N THR A 671 -9.44 9.50 -31.34
CA THR A 671 -9.70 10.42 -32.47
C THR A 671 -11.01 10.11 -33.20
N CYS A 672 -11.38 8.83 -33.38
CA CYS A 672 -12.64 8.44 -34.05
C CYS A 672 -13.85 8.84 -33.21
N ILE A 673 -13.83 8.51 -31.89
CA ILE A 673 -14.90 8.88 -30.97
C ILE A 673 -15.07 10.39 -30.91
N ASP A 674 -13.96 11.14 -30.81
CA ASP A 674 -13.98 12.60 -30.77
C ASP A 674 -14.56 13.20 -32.06
N GLN A 675 -14.23 12.63 -33.23
CA GLN A 675 -14.80 13.04 -34.52
C GLN A 675 -16.31 12.76 -34.59
N ILE A 676 -16.77 11.58 -34.15
CA ILE A 676 -18.21 11.26 -34.09
C ILE A 676 -18.94 12.27 -33.22
N LEU A 677 -18.42 12.54 -32.02
CA LEU A 677 -19.03 13.48 -31.09
C LEU A 677 -19.03 14.92 -31.63
N LEU A 678 -17.99 15.32 -32.34
CA LEU A 678 -17.91 16.64 -32.97
C LEU A 678 -18.96 16.80 -34.08
N VAL A 679 -19.15 15.78 -34.91
CA VAL A 679 -20.12 15.80 -36.03
C VAL A 679 -21.58 15.91 -35.56
N CYS A 680 -21.88 15.40 -34.37
CA CYS A 680 -23.24 15.45 -33.80
C CYS A 680 -23.39 16.42 -32.61
N GLU A 681 -22.41 17.28 -32.32
CA GLU A 681 -22.41 18.17 -31.15
C GLU A 681 -23.65 19.11 -31.12
N ASP A 682 -24.08 19.60 -32.28
CA ASP A 682 -25.26 20.45 -32.41
C ASP A 682 -26.62 19.70 -32.28
N LEU A 683 -26.60 18.36 -32.30
CA LEU A 683 -27.77 17.49 -32.23
C LEU A 683 -27.98 16.87 -30.84
N ILE A 684 -26.99 16.90 -29.95
CA ILE A 684 -27.02 16.18 -28.67
C ILE A 684 -26.88 17.13 -27.46
N ASP A 685 -27.57 16.79 -26.38
CA ASP A 685 -27.43 17.44 -25.07
C ASP A 685 -26.53 16.64 -24.12
N GLY A 686 -26.53 15.31 -24.21
CA GLY A 686 -25.76 14.44 -23.37
C GLY A 686 -25.00 13.36 -24.15
N LYS A 687 -23.84 12.95 -23.62
CA LYS A 687 -23.00 11.92 -24.24
C LYS A 687 -22.27 11.08 -23.19
N PHE A 688 -22.14 9.79 -23.49
CA PHE A 688 -21.33 8.85 -22.72
C PHE A 688 -20.95 7.64 -23.58
N ILE A 689 -19.88 6.91 -23.23
CA ILE A 689 -19.49 5.68 -23.92
C ILE A 689 -19.81 4.46 -23.06
N SER A 690 -20.28 3.39 -23.70
CA SER A 690 -20.57 2.13 -23.02
C SER A 690 -19.31 1.40 -22.60
N GLY A 691 -19.31 0.85 -21.39
CA GLY A 691 -18.19 0.08 -20.84
C GLY A 691 -16.96 0.95 -20.52
N ALA A 692 -15.75 0.42 -20.70
CA ALA A 692 -14.51 1.10 -20.34
C ALA A 692 -14.01 2.11 -21.40
N GLY A 693 -14.74 2.31 -22.50
CA GLY A 693 -14.35 3.26 -23.55
C GLY A 693 -13.40 2.69 -24.62
N GLY A 694 -12.89 3.59 -25.45
CA GLY A 694 -11.94 3.26 -26.53
C GLY A 694 -12.54 2.62 -27.78
N GLY A 695 -13.86 2.45 -27.85
CA GLY A 695 -14.63 1.84 -28.96
C GLY A 695 -15.97 1.28 -28.50
N GLY A 696 -16.69 0.60 -29.38
CA GLY A 696 -18.00 0.05 -29.09
C GLY A 696 -19.14 1.04 -29.31
N PHE A 697 -20.00 1.27 -28.33
CA PHE A 697 -21.18 2.12 -28.44
C PHE A 697 -21.07 3.41 -27.65
N ILE A 698 -21.41 4.52 -28.32
CA ILE A 698 -21.65 5.84 -27.70
C ILE A 698 -23.14 5.97 -27.42
N GLN A 699 -23.50 6.40 -26.22
CA GLN A 699 -24.83 6.73 -25.78
C GLN A 699 -25.00 8.25 -25.87
N VAL A 700 -26.10 8.70 -26.45
CA VAL A 700 -26.39 10.13 -26.54
C VAL A 700 -27.84 10.43 -26.14
N ILE A 701 -28.06 11.59 -25.56
CA ILE A 701 -29.36 12.21 -25.37
C ILE A 701 -29.52 13.28 -26.43
N LEU A 702 -30.45 13.14 -27.33
CA LEU A 702 -30.76 14.09 -28.39
C LEU A 702 -31.38 15.37 -27.82
N LYS A 703 -31.20 16.49 -28.51
CA LYS A 703 -31.97 17.71 -28.23
C LYS A 703 -33.47 17.48 -28.48
N LYS A 704 -34.34 18.24 -27.82
CA LYS A 704 -35.81 18.05 -27.83
C LYS A 704 -36.42 18.01 -29.24
N ASP A 705 -35.89 18.76 -30.16
CA ASP A 705 -36.44 18.85 -31.52
C ASP A 705 -35.66 18.00 -32.56
N VAL A 706 -34.79 17.11 -32.11
CA VAL A 706 -33.94 16.28 -32.96
C VAL A 706 -34.41 14.85 -32.92
N THR A 707 -34.54 14.20 -34.11
CA THR A 707 -34.91 12.81 -34.23
C THR A 707 -33.72 11.88 -34.45
N LYS A 708 -33.93 10.58 -34.22
CA LYS A 708 -32.88 9.56 -34.44
C LYS A 708 -32.52 9.45 -35.92
N GLU A 709 -33.48 9.71 -36.80
CA GLU A 709 -33.28 9.73 -38.25
C GLU A 709 -32.36 10.88 -38.67
N GLN A 710 -32.53 12.08 -38.11
CA GLN A 710 -31.62 13.22 -38.38
C GLN A 710 -30.20 12.93 -37.90
N LEU A 711 -30.04 12.28 -36.75
CA LEU A 711 -28.73 11.84 -36.25
C LEU A 711 -28.13 10.82 -37.23
N HIS A 712 -28.89 9.81 -37.63
CA HIS A 712 -28.47 8.79 -38.62
C HIS A 712 -28.01 9.41 -39.93
N GLU A 713 -28.83 10.31 -40.53
CA GLU A 713 -28.49 11.02 -41.78
C GLU A 713 -27.20 11.85 -41.65
N ARG A 714 -27.02 12.54 -40.52
CA ARG A 714 -25.80 13.33 -40.24
C ARG A 714 -24.56 12.45 -40.19
N LEU A 715 -24.59 11.34 -39.44
CA LEU A 715 -23.49 10.42 -39.30
C LEU A 715 -23.19 9.68 -40.60
N HIS A 716 -24.23 9.19 -41.29
CA HIS A 716 -24.09 8.49 -42.56
C HIS A 716 -23.48 9.43 -43.64
N GLY A 717 -23.89 10.71 -43.67
CA GLY A 717 -23.36 11.69 -44.60
C GLY A 717 -21.85 11.95 -44.47
N VAL A 718 -21.31 11.76 -43.25
CA VAL A 718 -19.88 11.98 -42.98
C VAL A 718 -19.07 10.68 -43.02
N PHE A 719 -19.56 9.63 -42.37
CA PHE A 719 -18.82 8.39 -42.14
C PHE A 719 -19.08 7.28 -43.16
N GLN A 720 -20.15 7.37 -43.98
CA GLN A 720 -20.47 6.42 -45.05
C GLN A 720 -20.28 4.95 -44.63
N ASP A 721 -19.39 4.22 -45.32
CA ASP A 721 -19.14 2.79 -45.13
C ASP A 721 -18.15 2.48 -44.02
N SER A 722 -17.84 3.41 -43.13
CA SER A 722 -16.88 3.23 -42.01
C SER A 722 -17.38 2.29 -40.90
N GLY A 723 -18.70 1.93 -40.94
CA GLY A 723 -19.34 1.16 -39.90
C GLY A 723 -19.90 1.96 -38.73
N VAL A 724 -19.74 3.30 -38.75
CA VAL A 724 -20.41 4.21 -37.79
C VAL A 724 -21.88 4.31 -38.12
N ASP A 725 -22.75 3.95 -37.17
CA ASP A 725 -24.18 3.92 -37.43
C ASP A 725 -24.99 4.10 -36.15
N VAL A 726 -26.23 4.61 -36.29
CA VAL A 726 -27.24 4.63 -35.20
C VAL A 726 -27.95 3.30 -35.14
N TRP A 727 -27.91 2.64 -34.00
CA TRP A 727 -28.55 1.35 -33.85
C TRP A 727 -29.93 1.47 -33.21
N ASP A 728 -30.88 0.68 -33.75
CA ASP A 728 -32.18 0.53 -33.12
C ASP A 728 -32.05 -0.14 -31.75
N CYS A 729 -32.54 0.56 -30.73
CA CYS A 729 -32.49 0.13 -29.34
C CYS A 729 -33.77 0.53 -28.60
N GLU A 730 -34.21 -0.32 -27.68
CA GLU A 730 -35.38 -0.10 -26.84
C GLU A 730 -34.96 -0.20 -25.35
N LEU A 731 -35.03 0.93 -24.63
CA LEU A 731 -34.85 0.93 -23.18
C LEU A 731 -36.03 0.24 -22.48
N LEU A 732 -35.72 -0.67 -21.58
CA LEU A 732 -36.71 -1.34 -20.72
C LEU A 732 -36.91 -0.46 -19.47
N VAL A 733 -37.84 0.51 -19.52
CA VAL A 733 -38.07 1.52 -18.49
C VAL A 733 -39.51 1.55 -18.02
#